data_43787b0fe386d684b6de45c132b02eed
#
_entry.id   43787b0fe386d684b6de45c132b02eed
#
_cell.length_a   1.000
_cell.length_b   1.000
_cell.length_c   1.000
_cell.angle_alpha   90.00
_cell.angle_beta   90.00
_cell.angle_gamma   90.00
#
_symmetry.space_group_name_H-M   'P 1'
#
loop_
_entity.id
_entity.type
_entity.pdbx_description
1 polymer ?
#
loop_
_entity_poly.entity_id
_entity_poly.type
_entity_poly.pdbx_seq_one_letter_code
_entity_poly.pdbx_strand_id
1 'polypeptide(L)'
;MEKKRLLFAISQFYKGGAEISLLNLLRKLDQNDYEIDLLILNQCPAEGAVSLIPELPEHIRVFDAYRKEQHSSFGGRLQRRFFFTERDRGRYPASALRFARCRRYDWAFHVGEWWLPEFVAEKITADHKAVWIHTDIAAADSFAPDAFFASDNAFERYIFVSQRSLESAAEAFPFLQKKAVCIHNISDSEGILAKSAETTELFASLPRPVVLTCANIRREKNHRRQLLAMKKLHDRGLDFTWVNIGSTADSAYTNALRQQAAEYGLQDRFLLLGPRDNPYPYIAQADLVAVLSDYESWSMVITEALTLGVPVIATKTSGALEQIEDGVNGVLTDFDETDIAEKLGSFLAAPDALRRMREKLLGYAAKANEGVLQSFHALLDARSAALAPGRRMLYVIDDINYCGGAHIATRSQMALLLAEGWDISVFSAVVPNVSTRCALPDVHFLSWQQCEADVLYQRRLADCLRDRRLSLRQKLLKGQMTWAAKVCKDPDTFNKYVRPQLVPLFSGYDVACVMSEGSSFRAQIADADIGRKIQYIHTDYAAWYCLSDWTREITANDAALYARFDQIVLLSDAICDRFNAIYPSLRGKTTVNRNILLAEDIRKKAVKNSPIGAEVHFVTVGRVDSGKGYDRLLHVLETLYDEGYRFTWTIIGSGTDFSEISASFTYSRIADRVRLLGALDNPYPFVREADVFALFSHYEGLPNTIFEALILGVPVIATNVGGIASQITPGENGWLVPNSEKGIHDGLVHILMNSEEIREYKENLKDYTYDNETVKARTESILCSGSSSGQEL
;
A
#
# COMPACT_ATOMS: atom_id res chain seq x y z
N MET A 1 10.00 -37.45 10.38
CA MET A 1 9.94 -36.30 9.45
C MET A 1 11.03 -35.31 9.85
N GLU A 2 11.62 -34.58 8.92
CA GLU A 2 12.56 -33.50 9.25
C GLU A 2 11.77 -32.37 9.93
N LYS A 3 12.32 -31.82 11.03
CA LYS A 3 11.62 -30.75 11.77
C LYS A 3 11.50 -29.50 10.90
N LYS A 4 10.35 -28.84 10.91
CA LYS A 4 10.19 -27.53 10.26
C LYS A 4 10.96 -26.47 11.06
N ARG A 5 11.68 -25.60 10.34
CA ARG A 5 12.45 -24.49 10.91
C ARG A 5 11.64 -23.21 10.84
N LEU A 6 11.31 -22.66 12.00
CA LEU A 6 10.52 -21.45 12.11
C LEU A 6 11.37 -20.29 12.67
N LEU A 7 11.23 -19.11 12.09
CA LEU A 7 11.77 -17.88 12.63
C LEU A 7 10.63 -16.94 13.02
N PHE A 8 10.65 -16.47 14.25
CA PHE A 8 9.88 -15.31 14.68
C PHE A 8 10.81 -14.12 14.87
N ALA A 9 10.58 -13.03 14.17
CA ALA A 9 11.35 -11.80 14.27
C ALA A 9 10.47 -10.69 14.86
N ILE A 10 10.94 -10.10 15.95
CA ILE A 10 10.22 -9.05 16.68
C ILE A 10 11.20 -7.92 17.05
N SER A 11 10.71 -6.69 17.16
CA SER A 11 11.56 -5.56 17.53
C SER A 11 12.00 -5.63 19.00
N GLN A 12 11.06 -5.89 19.91
CA GLN A 12 11.27 -5.98 21.37
C GLN A 12 10.43 -7.12 21.92
N PHE A 13 10.84 -7.69 23.07
CA PHE A 13 10.13 -8.79 23.71
C PHE A 13 9.94 -8.51 25.21
N TYR A 14 9.18 -7.42 25.46
CA TYR A 14 8.75 -7.00 26.78
C TYR A 14 7.28 -7.36 27.01
N LYS A 15 6.84 -7.34 28.28
CA LYS A 15 5.47 -7.67 28.66
C LYS A 15 4.45 -6.73 28.00
N GLY A 16 3.79 -7.22 26.96
CA GLY A 16 2.71 -6.59 26.20
C GLY A 16 1.78 -7.68 25.66
N GLY A 17 0.60 -7.32 25.17
CA GLY A 17 -0.42 -8.28 24.71
C GLY A 17 0.06 -9.16 23.56
N ALA A 18 0.70 -8.59 22.56
CA ALA A 18 1.21 -9.30 21.39
C ALA A 18 2.36 -10.24 21.77
N GLU A 19 3.29 -9.76 22.62
CA GLU A 19 4.45 -10.52 23.07
C GLU A 19 4.03 -11.67 23.98
N ILE A 20 3.03 -11.49 24.86
CA ILE A 20 2.46 -12.56 25.68
C ILE A 20 1.78 -13.59 24.81
N SER A 21 1.01 -13.20 23.78
CA SER A 21 0.40 -14.12 22.85
C SER A 21 1.45 -14.94 22.09
N LEU A 22 2.53 -14.28 21.62
CA LEU A 22 3.65 -14.97 20.99
C LEU A 22 4.32 -15.97 21.95
N LEU A 23 4.58 -15.56 23.20
CA LEU A 23 5.15 -16.44 24.23
C LEU A 23 4.27 -17.69 24.43
N ASN A 24 2.96 -17.49 24.54
CA ASN A 24 2.00 -18.58 24.74
C ASN A 24 1.95 -19.54 23.53
N LEU A 25 2.04 -19.00 22.32
CA LEU A 25 2.18 -19.82 21.11
C LEU A 25 3.46 -20.64 21.14
N LEU A 26 4.62 -20.00 21.42
CA LEU A 26 5.92 -20.67 21.46
C LEU A 26 5.97 -21.79 22.51
N ARG A 27 5.27 -21.64 23.63
CA ARG A 27 5.15 -22.68 24.67
C ARG A 27 4.33 -23.91 24.21
N LYS A 28 3.41 -23.72 23.25
CA LYS A 28 2.53 -24.78 22.77
C LYS A 28 3.06 -25.53 21.53
N LEU A 29 4.11 -24.98 20.87
CA LEU A 29 4.71 -25.62 19.71
C LEU A 29 5.68 -26.75 20.16
N ASP A 30 5.43 -27.98 19.66
CA ASP A 30 6.20 -29.16 20.05
C ASP A 30 7.63 -29.10 19.48
N GLN A 31 8.62 -29.23 20.36
CA GLN A 31 10.03 -29.33 20.00
C GLN A 31 10.36 -30.53 19.09
N ASN A 32 9.51 -31.55 19.02
CA ASN A 32 9.71 -32.72 18.16
C ASN A 32 9.37 -32.40 16.71
N ASP A 33 8.47 -31.45 16.47
CA ASP A 33 8.00 -31.05 15.14
C ASP A 33 8.72 -29.81 14.61
N TYR A 34 9.19 -28.92 15.52
CA TYR A 34 9.70 -27.61 15.17
C TYR A 34 11.10 -27.33 15.74
N GLU A 35 11.92 -26.65 14.94
CA GLU A 35 13.15 -25.96 15.33
C GLU A 35 12.90 -24.46 15.26
N ILE A 36 12.84 -23.79 16.43
CA ILE A 36 12.36 -22.40 16.51
C ILE A 36 13.46 -21.46 16.93
N ASP A 37 13.62 -20.38 16.14
CA ASP A 37 14.46 -19.24 16.45
C ASP A 37 13.58 -18.02 16.75
N LEU A 38 13.87 -17.31 17.84
CA LEU A 38 13.34 -15.99 18.14
C LEU A 38 14.42 -14.93 17.96
N LEU A 39 14.27 -14.08 16.96
CA LEU A 39 15.15 -12.93 16.73
C LEU A 39 14.53 -11.68 17.33
N ILE A 40 15.22 -11.07 18.28
CA ILE A 40 14.85 -9.79 18.90
C ILE A 40 15.84 -8.73 18.41
N LEU A 41 15.34 -7.68 17.73
CA LEU A 41 16.20 -6.70 17.07
C LEU A 41 16.73 -5.63 18.02
N ASN A 42 15.91 -5.12 18.94
CA ASN A 42 16.21 -3.95 19.76
C ASN A 42 15.68 -4.10 21.20
N GLN A 43 16.23 -5.06 21.95
CA GLN A 43 15.93 -5.24 23.38
C GLN A 43 16.66 -4.18 24.23
N CYS A 44 16.48 -2.91 23.92
CA CYS A 44 17.05 -1.81 24.70
C CYS A 44 16.34 -1.74 26.07
N PRO A 45 17.06 -1.75 27.21
CA PRO A 45 16.45 -1.62 28.51
C PRO A 45 15.60 -0.35 28.59
N ALA A 46 14.33 -0.51 28.97
CA ALA A 46 13.41 0.59 29.20
C ALA A 46 12.99 0.56 30.69
N GLU A 47 12.89 1.72 31.30
CA GLU A 47 12.49 1.84 32.68
C GLU A 47 11.09 1.26 32.93
N GLY A 48 10.96 0.33 33.85
CA GLY A 48 9.69 -0.36 34.17
C GLY A 48 9.25 -1.43 33.15
N ALA A 49 10.05 -1.75 32.13
CA ALA A 49 9.73 -2.81 31.18
C ALA A 49 10.21 -4.19 31.68
N VAL A 50 9.31 -5.16 31.72
CA VAL A 50 9.58 -6.54 32.15
C VAL A 50 9.88 -7.40 30.93
N SER A 51 11.09 -7.97 30.87
CA SER A 51 11.50 -8.87 29.76
C SER A 51 10.83 -10.24 29.87
N LEU A 52 10.28 -10.73 28.75
CA LEU A 52 9.70 -12.09 28.66
C LEU A 52 10.73 -13.16 28.27
N ILE A 53 11.97 -12.79 27.97
CA ILE A 53 13.03 -13.76 27.61
C ILE A 53 13.23 -14.87 28.66
N PRO A 54 13.23 -14.58 29.99
CA PRO A 54 13.36 -15.63 31.01
C PRO A 54 12.20 -16.63 31.06
N GLU A 55 11.05 -16.27 30.49
CA GLU A 55 9.85 -17.12 30.49
C GLU A 55 9.76 -18.07 29.27
N LEU A 56 10.69 -17.97 28.33
CA LEU A 56 10.71 -18.81 27.13
C LEU A 56 11.13 -20.25 27.45
N PRO A 57 10.56 -21.25 26.78
CA PRO A 57 11.01 -22.64 26.87
C PRO A 57 12.48 -22.77 26.43
N GLU A 58 13.23 -23.70 27.07
CA GLU A 58 14.67 -23.88 26.80
C GLU A 58 14.97 -24.30 25.34
N HIS A 59 14.03 -24.96 24.67
CA HIS A 59 14.20 -25.38 23.27
C HIS A 59 14.10 -24.24 22.25
N ILE A 60 13.62 -23.07 22.65
CA ILE A 60 13.57 -21.86 21.79
C ILE A 60 14.94 -21.18 21.78
N ARG A 61 15.54 -21.08 20.61
CA ARG A 61 16.85 -20.40 20.48
C ARG A 61 16.65 -18.90 20.32
N VAL A 62 16.99 -18.17 21.36
CA VAL A 62 16.86 -16.70 21.39
C VAL A 62 18.12 -16.03 20.86
N PHE A 63 17.93 -15.09 19.94
CA PHE A 63 18.97 -14.22 19.44
C PHE A 63 18.62 -12.75 19.73
N ASP A 64 19.18 -12.21 20.82
CA ASP A 64 19.09 -10.79 21.16
C ASP A 64 20.20 -10.01 20.43
N ALA A 65 19.81 -9.29 19.39
CA ALA A 65 20.75 -8.57 18.55
C ALA A 65 21.37 -7.35 19.29
N TYR A 66 20.60 -6.67 20.12
CA TYR A 66 21.06 -5.53 20.91
C TYR A 66 22.13 -5.91 21.95
N ARG A 67 21.86 -6.93 22.76
CA ARG A 67 22.77 -7.42 23.80
C ARG A 67 24.09 -7.91 23.22
N LYS A 68 24.05 -8.64 22.07
CA LYS A 68 25.26 -9.11 21.39
C LYS A 68 26.09 -7.99 20.79
N GLU A 69 25.48 -6.84 20.47
CA GLU A 69 26.19 -5.69 19.95
C GLU A 69 26.93 -4.89 21.03
N GLN A 70 26.35 -4.77 22.23
CA GLN A 70 26.99 -4.12 23.38
C GLN A 70 28.27 -4.85 23.85
N HIS A 71 28.28 -6.18 23.75
CA HIS A 71 29.42 -7.01 24.13
C HIS A 71 30.46 -7.21 23.02
N SER A 72 30.31 -6.56 21.84
CA SER A 72 31.29 -6.68 20.76
C SER A 72 32.52 -5.83 21.02
N SER A 73 33.68 -6.50 21.12
CA SER A 73 35.00 -5.89 21.29
C SER A 73 35.41 -4.97 20.13
N PHE A 74 36.51 -4.22 20.27
CA PHE A 74 37.13 -3.34 19.26
C PHE A 74 37.14 -3.89 17.81
N GLY A 75 37.28 -5.21 17.64
CA GLY A 75 37.15 -5.90 16.35
C GLY A 75 35.76 -5.75 15.68
N GLY A 76 34.68 -5.58 16.47
CA GLY A 76 33.35 -5.34 15.97
C GLY A 76 33.18 -3.97 15.27
N ARG A 77 33.90 -2.94 15.73
CA ARG A 77 33.87 -1.59 15.10
C ARG A 77 34.61 -1.57 13.75
N LEU A 78 35.72 -2.29 13.62
CA LEU A 78 36.42 -2.44 12.34
C LEU A 78 35.57 -3.25 11.33
N GLN A 79 34.89 -4.29 11.81
CA GLN A 79 33.99 -5.10 10.98
C GLN A 79 32.80 -4.30 10.45
N ARG A 80 32.24 -3.35 11.22
CA ARG A 80 31.15 -2.45 10.75
C ARG A 80 31.57 -1.65 9.51
N ARG A 81 32.80 -1.17 9.43
CA ARG A 81 33.32 -0.36 8.31
C ARG A 81 33.52 -1.17 7.03
N PHE A 82 33.75 -2.47 7.14
CA PHE A 82 34.09 -3.34 6.00
C PHE A 82 32.97 -4.28 5.56
N PHE A 83 31.92 -4.51 6.35
CA PHE A 83 30.97 -5.61 6.12
C PHE A 83 29.50 -5.20 5.82
N PHE A 84 29.14 -3.91 5.89
CA PHE A 84 27.76 -3.47 5.68
C PHE A 84 27.64 -2.42 4.57
N THR A 85 26.53 -2.42 3.84
CA THR A 85 26.21 -1.36 2.88
C THR A 85 25.99 -0.05 3.62
N GLU A 86 26.13 1.10 2.95
CA GLU A 86 25.85 2.40 3.55
C GLU A 86 24.38 2.51 3.95
N ARG A 87 23.48 1.87 3.19
CA ARG A 87 22.04 1.79 3.46
C ARG A 87 21.71 1.01 4.75
N ASP A 88 22.49 -0.03 5.07
CA ASP A 88 22.26 -0.86 6.27
C ASP A 88 22.93 -0.30 7.52
N ARG A 89 23.89 0.66 7.36
CA ARG A 89 24.61 1.26 8.49
C ARG A 89 23.69 2.18 9.28
N GLY A 90 23.52 1.86 10.56
CA GLY A 90 22.70 2.64 11.49
C GLY A 90 21.21 2.26 11.48
N ARG A 91 20.75 1.44 10.51
CA ARG A 91 19.35 0.99 10.47
C ARG A 91 19.13 -0.30 11.25
N TYR A 92 20.06 -1.24 11.17
CA TYR A 92 19.95 -2.54 11.85
C TYR A 92 21.22 -2.87 12.64
N PRO A 93 21.10 -3.58 13.80
CA PRO A 93 22.26 -4.08 14.53
C PRO A 93 23.13 -5.00 13.66
N ALA A 94 24.44 -4.85 13.74
CA ALA A 94 25.38 -5.67 12.97
C ALA A 94 25.26 -7.16 13.30
N SER A 95 24.87 -7.48 14.51
CA SER A 95 24.61 -8.83 15.00
C SER A 95 23.38 -9.44 14.32
N ALA A 96 22.28 -8.68 14.14
CA ALA A 96 21.09 -9.14 13.41
C ALA A 96 21.40 -9.46 11.94
N LEU A 97 22.19 -8.60 11.28
CA LEU A 97 22.60 -8.84 9.90
C LEU A 97 23.50 -10.08 9.76
N ARG A 98 24.32 -10.41 10.77
CA ARG A 98 25.10 -11.66 10.79
C ARG A 98 24.21 -12.87 11.01
N PHE A 99 23.23 -12.79 11.92
CA PHE A 99 22.26 -13.85 12.16
C PHE A 99 21.51 -14.21 10.88
N ALA A 100 20.95 -13.21 10.18
CA ALA A 100 20.17 -13.37 8.96
C ALA A 100 20.90 -14.14 7.85
N ARG A 101 22.24 -14.13 7.83
CA ARG A 101 23.08 -14.79 6.80
C ARG A 101 23.34 -16.26 7.03
N CYS A 102 23.09 -16.76 8.23
CA CYS A 102 23.60 -18.07 8.64
C CYS A 102 22.59 -19.19 8.51
N ARG A 103 21.31 -18.88 8.26
CA ARG A 103 20.23 -19.87 8.35
C ARG A 103 19.19 -19.69 7.26
N ARG A 104 18.56 -20.81 6.87
CA ARG A 104 17.36 -20.87 6.04
C ARG A 104 16.23 -21.45 6.88
N TYR A 105 15.04 -20.91 6.70
CA TYR A 105 13.83 -21.31 7.41
C TYR A 105 12.78 -21.81 6.42
N ASP A 106 11.89 -22.68 6.88
CA ASP A 106 10.71 -23.04 6.13
C ASP A 106 9.71 -21.88 6.19
N TRP A 107 9.55 -21.28 7.39
CA TRP A 107 8.73 -20.09 7.60
C TRP A 107 9.46 -19.01 8.39
N ALA A 108 9.27 -17.76 7.99
CA ALA A 108 9.72 -16.60 8.75
C ALA A 108 8.56 -15.62 8.98
N PHE A 109 8.33 -15.31 10.25
CA PHE A 109 7.26 -14.41 10.70
C PHE A 109 7.84 -13.07 11.13
N HIS A 110 7.36 -11.99 10.52
CA HIS A 110 7.51 -10.64 11.05
C HIS A 110 6.38 -10.39 12.04
N VAL A 111 6.70 -10.12 13.31
CA VAL A 111 5.71 -9.95 14.37
C VAL A 111 5.59 -8.48 14.74
N GLY A 112 4.41 -7.93 14.54
CA GLY A 112 4.02 -6.58 14.94
C GLY A 112 4.14 -5.52 13.84
N GLU A 113 3.12 -4.69 13.71
CA GLU A 113 3.04 -3.59 12.75
C GLU A 113 3.79 -2.31 13.19
N TRP A 114 4.25 -2.24 14.43
CA TRP A 114 4.98 -1.10 15.00
C TRP A 114 6.45 -0.97 14.55
N TRP A 115 6.89 -1.87 13.68
CA TRP A 115 8.18 -1.79 13.01
C TRP A 115 8.08 -2.32 11.57
N LEU A 116 9.01 -1.89 10.69
CA LEU A 116 8.90 -2.19 9.27
C LEU A 116 9.31 -3.63 8.92
N PRO A 117 8.56 -4.34 8.08
CA PRO A 117 8.81 -5.74 7.71
C PRO A 117 10.01 -5.94 6.78
N GLU A 118 10.64 -4.87 6.31
CA GLU A 118 11.75 -4.87 5.34
C GLU A 118 12.91 -5.77 5.79
N PHE A 119 13.23 -5.84 7.09
CA PHE A 119 14.30 -6.70 7.58
C PHE A 119 14.02 -8.18 7.29
N VAL A 120 12.82 -8.65 7.57
CA VAL A 120 12.41 -10.04 7.30
C VAL A 120 12.29 -10.26 5.79
N ALA A 121 11.74 -9.28 5.07
CA ALA A 121 11.60 -9.33 3.62
C ALA A 121 12.95 -9.53 2.91
N GLU A 122 13.93 -8.68 3.22
CA GLU A 122 15.17 -8.57 2.45
C GLU A 122 16.34 -9.41 3.03
N LYS A 123 16.42 -9.55 4.36
CA LYS A 123 17.63 -10.09 5.01
C LYS A 123 17.44 -11.56 5.43
N ILE A 124 16.23 -12.01 5.68
CA ILE A 124 15.95 -13.39 6.08
C ILE A 124 15.72 -14.28 4.85
N THR A 125 16.39 -15.43 4.85
CA THR A 125 16.14 -16.48 3.84
C THR A 125 15.14 -17.47 4.40
N ALA A 126 13.96 -17.54 3.81
CA ALA A 126 12.89 -18.48 4.15
C ALA A 126 12.14 -18.89 2.88
N ASP A 127 11.55 -20.09 2.90
CA ASP A 127 10.73 -20.57 1.80
C ASP A 127 9.39 -19.84 1.77
N HIS A 128 8.83 -19.57 2.95
CA HIS A 128 7.58 -18.84 3.16
C HIS A 128 7.78 -17.70 4.16
N LYS A 129 7.11 -16.57 3.94
CA LYS A 129 7.14 -15.42 4.85
C LYS A 129 5.75 -14.91 5.13
N ALA A 130 5.51 -14.55 6.40
CA ALA A 130 4.26 -13.95 6.84
C ALA A 130 4.51 -12.72 7.75
N VAL A 131 3.54 -11.82 7.75
CA VAL A 131 3.47 -10.68 8.68
C VAL A 131 2.36 -10.94 9.69
N TRP A 132 2.62 -10.76 10.98
CA TRP A 132 1.62 -10.89 12.04
C TRP A 132 1.22 -9.52 12.57
N ILE A 133 -0.03 -9.15 12.40
CA ILE A 133 -0.60 -7.84 12.71
C ILE A 133 -1.49 -7.96 13.95
N HIS A 134 -1.20 -7.17 14.96
CA HIS A 134 -1.87 -7.18 16.25
C HIS A 134 -2.80 -5.98 16.48
N THR A 135 -2.79 -4.97 15.60
CA THR A 135 -3.62 -3.77 15.66
C THR A 135 -4.60 -3.72 14.49
N ASP A 136 -5.73 -3.03 14.65
CA ASP A 136 -6.58 -2.67 13.51
C ASP A 136 -5.90 -1.55 12.71
N ILE A 137 -5.17 -1.94 11.67
CA ILE A 137 -4.33 -1.04 10.86
C ILE A 137 -5.14 -0.04 10.02
N ALA A 138 -6.43 -0.31 9.80
CA ALA A 138 -7.31 0.61 9.11
C ALA A 138 -7.84 1.72 10.04
N ALA A 139 -7.92 1.43 11.35
CA ALA A 139 -8.37 2.37 12.36
C ALA A 139 -7.23 3.13 13.06
N ALA A 140 -5.97 2.69 12.90
CA ALA A 140 -4.83 3.25 13.61
C ALA A 140 -4.22 4.47 12.89
N ASP A 141 -4.41 5.67 13.41
CA ASP A 141 -3.90 6.93 12.84
C ASP A 141 -2.37 6.96 12.65
N SER A 142 -1.63 6.20 13.47
CA SER A 142 -0.16 6.15 13.41
C SER A 142 0.39 5.15 12.40
N PHE A 143 -0.45 4.37 11.73
CA PHE A 143 -0.01 3.39 10.74
C PHE A 143 0.44 4.08 9.46
N ALA A 144 1.61 3.71 8.95
CA ALA A 144 2.20 4.26 7.73
C ALA A 144 2.17 3.21 6.59
N PRO A 145 1.06 3.10 5.86
CA PRO A 145 0.83 1.97 4.95
C PRO A 145 1.84 1.89 3.81
N ASP A 146 2.25 3.00 3.18
CA ASP A 146 3.22 2.97 2.09
C ASP A 146 4.58 2.40 2.52
N ALA A 147 5.06 2.79 3.70
CA ALA A 147 6.32 2.28 4.24
C ALA A 147 6.20 0.81 4.65
N PHE A 148 5.07 0.43 5.26
CA PHE A 148 4.85 -0.93 5.74
C PHE A 148 4.68 -1.93 4.59
N PHE A 149 3.87 -1.60 3.59
CA PHE A 149 3.62 -2.46 2.43
C PHE A 149 4.65 -2.33 1.30
N ALA A 150 5.70 -1.51 1.47
CA ALA A 150 6.78 -1.40 0.48
C ALA A 150 7.41 -2.76 0.13
N SER A 151 7.45 -3.68 1.07
CA SER A 151 8.00 -5.04 0.92
C SER A 151 6.92 -6.13 0.76
N ASP A 152 5.68 -5.78 0.43
CA ASP A 152 4.54 -6.73 0.32
C ASP A 152 4.83 -7.96 -0.55
N ASN A 153 5.58 -7.79 -1.64
CA ASN A 153 5.93 -8.87 -2.56
C ASN A 153 6.71 -10.03 -1.91
N ALA A 154 7.35 -9.78 -0.76
CA ALA A 154 8.12 -10.79 -0.05
C ALA A 154 7.25 -11.64 0.87
N PHE A 155 6.00 -11.28 1.09
CA PHE A 155 5.10 -11.94 2.04
C PHE A 155 3.94 -12.62 1.34
N GLU A 156 3.71 -13.88 1.70
CA GLU A 156 2.61 -14.69 1.18
C GLU A 156 1.35 -14.52 2.00
N ARG A 157 1.49 -14.25 3.31
CA ARG A 157 0.37 -14.14 4.24
C ARG A 157 0.52 -12.95 5.18
N TYR A 158 -0.63 -12.37 5.50
CA TYR A 158 -0.82 -11.40 6.57
C TYR A 158 -1.77 -12.01 7.59
N ILE A 159 -1.27 -12.22 8.79
CA ILE A 159 -2.02 -12.85 9.89
C ILE A 159 -2.63 -11.75 10.75
N PHE A 160 -3.93 -11.72 10.85
CA PHE A 160 -4.68 -10.81 11.72
C PHE A 160 -5.19 -11.57 12.94
N VAL A 161 -5.25 -10.90 14.08
CA VAL A 161 -5.65 -11.54 15.34
C VAL A 161 -7.15 -11.54 15.59
N SER A 162 -7.94 -10.93 14.71
CA SER A 162 -9.41 -11.00 14.70
C SER A 162 -9.95 -10.97 13.28
N GLN A 163 -11.12 -11.56 13.08
CA GLN A 163 -11.79 -11.59 11.79
C GLN A 163 -12.23 -10.18 11.36
N ARG A 164 -12.72 -9.37 12.32
CA ARG A 164 -13.14 -7.99 12.04
C ARG A 164 -11.99 -7.07 11.67
N SER A 165 -10.81 -7.21 12.31
CA SER A 165 -9.65 -6.43 11.91
C SER A 165 -9.11 -6.86 10.54
N LEU A 166 -9.25 -8.14 10.17
CA LEU A 166 -8.97 -8.63 8.84
C LEU A 166 -9.92 -8.01 7.81
N GLU A 167 -11.23 -8.03 8.08
CA GLU A 167 -12.26 -7.46 7.20
C GLU A 167 -12.06 -5.94 7.01
N SER A 168 -11.83 -5.21 8.11
CA SER A 168 -11.50 -3.78 8.10
C SER A 168 -10.25 -3.49 7.26
N ALA A 169 -9.19 -4.27 7.46
CA ALA A 169 -7.96 -4.12 6.67
C ALA A 169 -8.15 -4.51 5.19
N ALA A 170 -8.93 -5.56 4.89
CA ALA A 170 -9.21 -5.99 3.52
C ALA A 170 -10.11 -5.00 2.75
N GLU A 171 -10.99 -4.27 3.45
CA GLU A 171 -11.76 -3.16 2.88
C GLU A 171 -10.86 -1.95 2.58
N ALA A 172 -10.00 -1.56 3.54
CA ALA A 172 -9.08 -0.44 3.37
C ALA A 172 -7.95 -0.74 2.37
N PHE A 173 -7.49 -1.99 2.31
CA PHE A 173 -6.37 -2.47 1.48
C PHE A 173 -6.77 -3.73 0.71
N PRO A 174 -7.54 -3.63 -0.40
CA PRO A 174 -8.12 -4.77 -1.13
C PRO A 174 -7.10 -5.82 -1.58
N PHE A 175 -5.83 -5.46 -1.81
CA PHE A 175 -4.76 -6.40 -2.17
C PHE A 175 -4.42 -7.41 -1.05
N LEU A 176 -4.90 -7.19 0.18
CA LEU A 176 -4.75 -8.14 1.28
C LEU A 176 -5.77 -9.30 1.22
N GLN A 177 -6.90 -9.17 0.53
CA GLN A 177 -7.99 -10.15 0.55
C GLN A 177 -7.54 -11.59 0.29
N LYS A 178 -6.64 -11.80 -0.65
CA LYS A 178 -6.12 -13.14 -0.98
C LYS A 178 -4.98 -13.61 -0.08
N LYS A 179 -4.38 -12.70 0.68
CA LYS A 179 -3.21 -12.96 1.54
C LYS A 179 -3.56 -12.98 3.02
N ALA A 180 -4.68 -12.36 3.43
CA ALA A 180 -5.09 -12.24 4.82
C ALA A 180 -5.65 -13.56 5.36
N VAL A 181 -5.25 -13.89 6.59
CA VAL A 181 -5.76 -15.01 7.38
C VAL A 181 -5.98 -14.56 8.82
N CYS A 182 -6.99 -15.13 9.48
CA CYS A 182 -7.25 -14.85 10.90
C CYS A 182 -6.68 -15.96 11.76
N ILE A 183 -5.85 -15.61 12.75
CA ILE A 183 -5.37 -16.50 13.81
C ILE A 183 -5.41 -15.71 15.12
N HIS A 184 -6.35 -16.05 15.99
CA HIS A 184 -6.55 -15.35 17.27
C HIS A 184 -5.34 -15.47 18.19
N ASN A 185 -5.23 -14.53 19.12
CA ASN A 185 -4.21 -14.58 20.16
C ASN A 185 -4.41 -15.76 21.10
N ILE A 186 -3.33 -16.42 21.51
CA ILE A 186 -3.36 -17.52 22.48
C ILE A 186 -3.18 -16.98 23.90
N SER A 187 -4.04 -17.43 24.83
CA SER A 187 -3.93 -17.16 26.24
C SER A 187 -3.45 -18.39 27.04
N ASP A 188 -2.76 -18.17 28.15
CA ASP A 188 -2.40 -19.21 29.10
C ASP A 188 -3.48 -19.30 30.20
N SER A 189 -4.65 -19.85 29.86
CA SER A 189 -5.80 -19.91 30.76
C SER A 189 -5.50 -20.61 32.08
N GLU A 190 -4.68 -21.69 32.08
CA GLU A 190 -4.29 -22.41 33.28
C GLU A 190 -3.37 -21.56 34.17
N GLY A 191 -2.37 -20.92 33.57
CA GLY A 191 -1.47 -20.01 34.27
C GLY A 191 -2.18 -18.77 34.84
N ILE A 192 -3.17 -18.22 34.09
CA ILE A 192 -4.01 -17.11 34.57
C ILE A 192 -4.77 -17.52 35.83
N LEU A 193 -5.45 -18.69 35.80
CA LEU A 193 -6.19 -19.24 36.94
C LEU A 193 -5.28 -19.50 38.14
N ALA A 194 -4.12 -20.14 37.91
CA ALA A 194 -3.17 -20.46 38.98
C ALA A 194 -2.62 -19.17 39.64
N LYS A 195 -2.22 -18.18 38.84
CA LYS A 195 -1.69 -16.90 39.35
C LYS A 195 -2.75 -16.01 39.99
N SER A 196 -4.03 -16.18 39.68
CA SER A 196 -5.12 -15.42 40.29
C SER A 196 -5.40 -15.81 41.75
N ALA A 197 -4.93 -16.99 42.18
CA ALA A 197 -5.06 -17.47 43.55
C ALA A 197 -4.14 -16.76 44.58
N GLU A 198 -3.19 -15.96 44.12
CA GLU A 198 -2.39 -15.09 45.01
C GLU A 198 -3.29 -14.08 45.71
N THR A 199 -3.05 -13.85 46.98
CA THR A 199 -3.88 -12.93 47.78
C THR A 199 -3.46 -11.48 47.57
N THR A 200 -4.46 -10.59 47.46
CA THR A 200 -4.23 -9.13 47.56
C THR A 200 -5.27 -8.53 48.52
N GLU A 201 -4.81 -7.74 49.48
CA GLU A 201 -5.70 -7.09 50.46
C GLU A 201 -6.22 -5.71 49.95
N LEU A 202 -5.70 -5.24 48.82
CA LEU A 202 -5.98 -3.88 48.35
C LEU A 202 -7.48 -3.62 48.17
N PHE A 203 -8.19 -4.54 47.51
CA PHE A 203 -9.62 -4.32 47.21
C PHE A 203 -10.55 -4.54 48.41
N ALA A 204 -10.08 -5.17 49.47
CA ALA A 204 -10.85 -5.33 50.72
C ALA A 204 -11.11 -3.98 51.45
N SER A 205 -10.26 -2.99 51.24
CA SER A 205 -10.37 -1.67 51.83
C SER A 205 -11.04 -0.62 50.93
N LEU A 206 -11.30 -0.96 49.65
CA LEU A 206 -11.87 -0.01 48.70
C LEU A 206 -13.41 -0.03 48.71
N PRO A 207 -14.07 1.12 48.59
CA PRO A 207 -15.51 1.18 48.36
C PRO A 207 -15.90 0.43 47.09
N ARG A 208 -16.92 -0.42 47.23
CA ARG A 208 -17.46 -1.20 46.12
C ARG A 208 -18.69 -0.51 45.50
N PRO A 209 -19.00 -0.80 44.22
CA PRO A 209 -18.28 -1.74 43.35
C PRO A 209 -16.93 -1.21 42.87
N VAL A 210 -16.02 -2.12 42.51
CA VAL A 210 -14.70 -1.82 41.96
C VAL A 210 -14.67 -2.14 40.45
N VAL A 211 -14.45 -1.09 39.66
CA VAL A 211 -14.17 -1.21 38.21
C VAL A 211 -12.66 -1.19 38.00
N LEU A 212 -12.14 -2.14 37.25
CA LEU A 212 -10.71 -2.26 36.99
C LEU A 212 -10.39 -2.00 35.52
N THR A 213 -9.40 -1.19 35.24
CA THR A 213 -8.73 -1.12 33.94
C THR A 213 -7.30 -1.63 34.09
N CYS A 214 -6.93 -2.62 33.27
CA CYS A 214 -5.57 -3.15 33.22
C CYS A 214 -4.94 -2.77 31.87
N ALA A 215 -4.30 -1.59 31.81
CA ALA A 215 -3.68 -1.06 30.60
C ALA A 215 -2.60 -0.03 30.94
N ASN A 216 -1.55 0.05 30.13
CA ASN A 216 -0.59 1.15 30.20
C ASN A 216 -1.30 2.48 29.95
N ILE A 217 -0.92 3.53 30.70
CA ILE A 217 -1.51 4.86 30.55
C ILE A 217 -0.97 5.49 29.26
N ARG A 218 -1.76 5.33 28.19
CA ARG A 218 -1.51 5.87 26.87
C ARG A 218 -2.79 6.49 26.30
N ARG A 219 -2.64 7.37 25.31
CA ARG A 219 -3.78 8.11 24.72
C ARG A 219 -4.83 7.19 24.11
N GLU A 220 -4.41 6.17 23.36
CA GLU A 220 -5.29 5.20 22.69
C GLU A 220 -6.08 4.31 23.67
N LYS A 221 -5.60 4.15 24.93
CA LYS A 221 -6.34 3.46 26.00
C LYS A 221 -7.38 4.34 26.70
N ASN A 222 -7.40 5.60 26.38
CA ASN A 222 -8.36 6.62 26.70
C ASN A 222 -8.81 6.70 28.16
N HIS A 223 -7.85 6.76 29.09
CA HIS A 223 -8.13 6.93 30.53
C HIS A 223 -8.88 8.22 30.83
N ARG A 224 -8.80 9.24 29.96
CA ARG A 224 -9.59 10.45 30.07
C ARG A 224 -11.10 10.16 29.91
N ARG A 225 -11.48 9.29 28.97
CA ARG A 225 -12.87 8.85 28.74
C ARG A 225 -13.43 8.17 29.99
N GLN A 226 -12.60 7.32 30.65
CA GLN A 226 -12.97 6.69 31.92
C GLN A 226 -13.29 7.74 32.96
N LEU A 227 -12.42 8.74 33.17
CA LEU A 227 -12.59 9.79 34.14
C LEU A 227 -13.82 10.67 33.89
N LEU A 228 -14.10 10.98 32.62
CA LEU A 228 -15.30 11.72 32.23
C LEU A 228 -16.58 10.92 32.46
N ALA A 229 -16.62 9.65 32.14
CA ALA A 229 -17.72 8.76 32.44
C ALA A 229 -17.93 8.64 33.96
N MET A 230 -16.85 8.49 34.73
CA MET A 230 -16.90 8.44 36.20
C MET A 230 -17.45 9.73 36.78
N LYS A 231 -17.03 10.89 36.27
CA LYS A 231 -17.55 12.20 36.70
C LYS A 231 -19.06 12.30 36.52
N LYS A 232 -19.60 11.88 35.36
CA LYS A 232 -21.02 11.87 35.07
C LYS A 232 -21.80 10.98 36.04
N LEU A 233 -21.24 9.84 36.46
CA LEU A 233 -21.86 8.93 37.42
C LEU A 233 -21.80 9.48 38.88
N HIS A 234 -20.68 10.07 39.26
CA HIS A 234 -20.51 10.73 40.57
C HIS A 234 -21.50 11.86 40.75
N ASP A 235 -21.74 12.70 39.71
CA ASP A 235 -22.72 13.78 39.74
C ASP A 235 -24.17 13.28 39.88
N ARG A 236 -24.42 12.00 39.54
CA ARG A 236 -25.70 11.31 39.74
C ARG A 236 -25.81 10.61 41.09
N GLY A 237 -24.78 10.76 41.96
CA GLY A 237 -24.76 10.18 43.30
C GLY A 237 -24.35 8.69 43.33
N LEU A 238 -23.78 8.14 42.25
CA LEU A 238 -23.27 6.77 42.23
C LEU A 238 -21.84 6.77 42.76
N ASP A 239 -21.63 6.03 43.87
CA ASP A 239 -20.30 5.87 44.50
C ASP A 239 -19.69 4.51 44.16
N PHE A 240 -18.50 4.55 43.56
CA PHE A 240 -17.72 3.37 43.20
C PHE A 240 -16.21 3.72 43.07
N THR A 241 -15.36 2.73 43.01
CA THR A 241 -13.91 2.96 42.84
C THR A 241 -13.50 2.49 41.44
N TRP A 242 -12.72 3.32 40.70
CA TRP A 242 -12.09 2.94 39.47
C TRP A 242 -10.58 2.79 39.66
N VAL A 243 -10.09 1.57 39.54
CA VAL A 243 -8.68 1.23 39.70
C VAL A 243 -8.02 1.06 38.32
N ASN A 244 -6.88 1.69 38.12
CA ASN A 244 -6.08 1.54 36.91
C ASN A 244 -4.72 0.90 37.26
N ILE A 245 -4.42 -0.22 36.60
CA ILE A 245 -3.15 -0.95 36.70
C ILE A 245 -2.44 -0.91 35.36
N GLY A 246 -1.21 -0.39 35.31
CA GLY A 246 -0.41 -0.31 34.10
C GLY A 246 0.70 0.72 34.23
N SER A 247 1.62 0.76 33.26
CA SER A 247 2.75 1.67 33.26
C SER A 247 2.29 3.12 33.17
N THR A 248 2.90 3.98 33.98
CA THR A 248 2.71 5.43 34.04
C THR A 248 3.86 6.19 33.38
N ALA A 249 4.55 5.55 32.42
CA ALA A 249 5.74 6.11 31.77
C ALA A 249 5.47 7.42 31.02
N ASP A 250 4.25 7.65 30.50
CA ASP A 250 3.81 8.96 30.03
C ASP A 250 3.43 9.83 31.25
N SER A 251 4.46 10.41 31.87
CA SER A 251 4.31 11.21 33.09
C SER A 251 3.46 12.47 32.86
N ALA A 252 3.54 13.10 31.70
CA ALA A 252 2.76 14.30 31.38
C ALA A 252 1.27 13.97 31.32
N TYR A 253 0.87 12.92 30.61
CA TYR A 253 -0.51 12.48 30.49
C TYR A 253 -1.03 11.94 31.84
N THR A 254 -0.21 11.17 32.55
CA THR A 254 -0.53 10.64 33.89
C THR A 254 -0.81 11.77 34.90
N ASN A 255 0.03 12.82 34.93
CA ASN A 255 -0.14 13.96 35.82
C ASN A 255 -1.37 14.79 35.46
N ALA A 256 -1.66 14.97 34.16
CA ALA A 256 -2.89 15.62 33.71
C ALA A 256 -4.15 14.86 34.17
N LEU A 257 -4.17 13.53 34.12
CA LEU A 257 -5.27 12.71 34.63
C LEU A 257 -5.45 12.86 36.15
N ARG A 258 -4.35 12.87 36.93
CA ARG A 258 -4.40 13.10 38.39
C ARG A 258 -4.94 14.47 38.75
N GLN A 259 -4.49 15.51 38.06
CA GLN A 259 -4.98 16.87 38.24
C GLN A 259 -6.48 16.95 37.93
N GLN A 260 -6.90 16.40 36.81
CA GLN A 260 -8.31 16.40 36.39
C GLN A 260 -9.18 15.58 37.36
N ALA A 261 -8.68 14.46 37.90
CA ALA A 261 -9.38 13.71 38.95
C ALA A 261 -9.60 14.55 40.21
N ALA A 262 -8.56 15.30 40.64
CA ALA A 262 -8.66 16.20 41.79
C ALA A 262 -9.65 17.35 41.52
N GLU A 263 -9.65 17.97 40.35
CA GLU A 263 -10.61 19.01 39.93
C GLU A 263 -12.06 18.50 39.96
N TYR A 264 -12.29 17.22 39.73
CA TYR A 264 -13.60 16.56 39.77
C TYR A 264 -13.97 16.01 41.15
N GLY A 265 -13.09 16.12 42.15
CA GLY A 265 -13.30 15.54 43.48
C GLY A 265 -13.19 14.00 43.52
N LEU A 266 -12.55 13.40 42.54
CA LEU A 266 -12.46 11.95 42.35
C LEU A 266 -11.08 11.36 42.70
N GLN A 267 -10.18 12.15 43.30
CA GLN A 267 -8.78 11.73 43.59
C GLN A 267 -8.71 10.46 44.46
N ASP A 268 -9.70 10.24 45.34
CA ASP A 268 -9.74 9.07 46.25
C ASP A 268 -10.54 7.89 45.67
N ARG A 269 -11.09 8.06 44.50
CA ARG A 269 -11.90 7.06 43.77
C ARG A 269 -11.35 6.64 42.42
N PHE A 270 -10.59 7.51 41.75
CA PHE A 270 -9.89 7.22 40.50
C PHE A 270 -8.42 6.96 40.78
N LEU A 271 -8.07 5.69 40.95
CA LEU A 271 -6.76 5.28 41.44
C LEU A 271 -5.85 4.82 40.30
N LEU A 272 -4.65 5.42 40.19
CA LEU A 272 -3.59 5.04 39.24
C LEU A 272 -2.47 4.33 40.01
N LEU A 273 -2.48 3.00 40.07
CA LEU A 273 -1.62 2.19 40.94
C LEU A 273 -0.24 1.86 40.36
N GLY A 274 -0.02 2.20 39.06
CA GLY A 274 1.20 1.78 38.35
C GLY A 274 1.22 0.29 37.98
N PRO A 275 2.32 -0.21 37.40
CA PRO A 275 2.42 -1.58 36.95
C PRO A 275 2.40 -2.60 38.11
N ARG A 276 1.88 -3.80 37.81
CA ARG A 276 1.89 -4.97 38.68
C ARG A 276 2.48 -6.16 37.95
N ASP A 277 3.35 -6.90 38.57
CA ASP A 277 3.96 -8.11 37.99
C ASP A 277 2.91 -9.17 37.74
N ASN A 278 2.01 -9.39 38.71
CA ASN A 278 0.85 -10.26 38.57
C ASN A 278 -0.45 -9.44 38.69
N PRO A 279 -1.15 -9.13 37.56
CA PRO A 279 -2.41 -8.40 37.61
C PRO A 279 -3.63 -9.28 37.93
N TYR A 280 -3.52 -10.62 37.79
CA TYR A 280 -4.67 -11.52 37.84
C TYR A 280 -5.41 -11.55 39.17
N PRO A 281 -4.80 -11.49 40.35
CA PRO A 281 -5.54 -11.36 41.62
C PRO A 281 -6.42 -10.10 41.69
N TYR A 282 -5.97 -9.01 41.07
CA TYR A 282 -6.74 -7.76 41.00
C TYR A 282 -7.91 -7.89 40.03
N ILE A 283 -7.68 -8.54 38.85
CA ILE A 283 -8.75 -8.79 37.89
C ILE A 283 -9.83 -9.70 38.53
N ALA A 284 -9.42 -10.81 39.17
CA ALA A 284 -10.35 -11.76 39.79
C ALA A 284 -11.24 -11.13 40.87
N GLN A 285 -10.72 -10.13 41.61
CA GLN A 285 -11.43 -9.44 42.71
C GLN A 285 -12.23 -8.22 42.23
N ALA A 286 -12.06 -7.76 41.00
CA ALA A 286 -12.82 -6.64 40.44
C ALA A 286 -14.29 -7.05 40.21
N ASP A 287 -15.23 -6.12 40.37
CA ASP A 287 -16.63 -6.35 40.04
C ASP A 287 -16.88 -6.33 38.53
N LEU A 288 -16.13 -5.51 37.81
CA LEU A 288 -16.19 -5.32 36.37
C LEU A 288 -14.81 -4.90 35.85
N VAL A 289 -14.41 -5.37 34.66
CA VAL A 289 -13.22 -4.89 33.95
C VAL A 289 -13.67 -3.93 32.83
N ALA A 290 -12.97 -2.80 32.69
CA ALA A 290 -13.27 -1.80 31.68
C ALA A 290 -12.14 -1.71 30.66
N VAL A 291 -12.47 -1.85 29.35
CA VAL A 291 -11.56 -1.71 28.20
C VAL A 291 -12.15 -0.66 27.25
N LEU A 292 -11.83 0.61 27.48
CA LEU A 292 -12.44 1.75 26.78
C LEU A 292 -11.49 2.36 25.75
N SER A 293 -10.72 1.54 25.06
CA SER A 293 -9.73 1.91 24.04
C SER A 293 -10.40 2.51 22.79
N ASP A 294 -9.65 3.32 22.03
CA ASP A 294 -10.09 3.87 20.74
C ASP A 294 -10.03 2.80 19.66
N TYR A 295 -9.05 1.90 19.71
CA TYR A 295 -8.91 0.74 18.81
C TYR A 295 -8.25 -0.45 19.54
N GLU A 296 -8.70 -1.64 19.24
CA GLU A 296 -8.19 -2.94 19.71
C GLU A 296 -8.55 -4.00 18.68
N SER A 297 -7.57 -4.78 18.21
CA SER A 297 -7.86 -5.93 17.33
C SER A 297 -8.23 -7.17 18.12
N TRP A 298 -7.54 -7.40 19.25
CA TRP A 298 -7.86 -8.49 20.18
C TRP A 298 -7.28 -8.15 21.54
N SER A 299 -8.14 -7.85 22.48
CA SER A 299 -7.69 -7.46 23.82
C SER A 299 -7.40 -8.69 24.68
N MET A 300 -6.13 -8.88 25.06
CA MET A 300 -5.76 -9.94 26.02
C MET A 300 -6.44 -9.74 27.37
N VAL A 301 -6.64 -8.49 27.79
CA VAL A 301 -7.30 -8.15 29.08
C VAL A 301 -8.76 -8.60 29.08
N ILE A 302 -9.47 -8.51 27.96
CA ILE A 302 -10.83 -9.07 27.82
C ILE A 302 -10.77 -10.59 28.01
N THR A 303 -9.88 -11.28 27.30
CA THR A 303 -9.71 -12.75 27.45
C THR A 303 -9.36 -13.13 28.89
N GLU A 304 -8.45 -12.40 29.53
CA GLU A 304 -8.01 -12.62 30.92
C GLU A 304 -9.17 -12.43 31.90
N ALA A 305 -9.95 -11.35 31.77
CA ALA A 305 -11.10 -11.07 32.63
C ALA A 305 -12.18 -12.17 32.48
N LEU A 306 -12.55 -12.53 31.24
CA LEU A 306 -13.53 -13.57 30.98
C LEU A 306 -13.05 -14.95 31.48
N THR A 307 -11.75 -15.26 31.37
CA THR A 307 -11.12 -16.47 31.92
C THR A 307 -11.27 -16.55 33.44
N LEU A 308 -11.18 -15.39 34.11
CA LEU A 308 -11.31 -15.26 35.56
C LEU A 308 -12.78 -15.10 36.02
N GLY A 309 -13.74 -15.23 35.10
CA GLY A 309 -15.15 -15.13 35.39
C GLY A 309 -15.60 -13.69 35.71
N VAL A 310 -14.87 -12.66 35.24
CA VAL A 310 -15.18 -11.25 35.48
C VAL A 310 -15.78 -10.64 34.23
N PRO A 311 -17.00 -10.09 34.28
CA PRO A 311 -17.61 -9.44 33.12
C PRO A 311 -16.86 -8.17 32.71
N VAL A 312 -17.00 -7.81 31.42
CA VAL A 312 -16.25 -6.71 30.80
C VAL A 312 -17.21 -5.64 30.25
N ILE A 313 -16.89 -4.36 30.45
CA ILE A 313 -17.44 -3.26 29.67
C ILE A 313 -16.39 -2.75 28.70
N ALA A 314 -16.70 -2.70 27.40
CA ALA A 314 -15.74 -2.29 26.38
C ALA A 314 -16.37 -1.41 25.30
N THR A 315 -15.56 -0.51 24.74
CA THR A 315 -15.92 0.20 23.50
C THR A 315 -15.98 -0.77 22.33
N LYS A 316 -16.83 -0.49 21.34
CA LYS A 316 -17.09 -1.33 20.15
C LYS A 316 -15.89 -1.35 19.18
N THR A 317 -14.72 -1.73 19.66
CA THR A 317 -13.54 -1.98 18.85
C THR A 317 -13.65 -3.32 18.12
N SER A 318 -12.85 -3.55 17.06
CA SER A 318 -12.87 -4.79 16.28
C SER A 318 -12.76 -6.04 17.16
N GLY A 319 -11.82 -6.05 18.10
CA GLY A 319 -11.63 -7.18 19.00
C GLY A 319 -12.74 -7.32 20.04
N ALA A 320 -13.24 -6.22 20.62
CA ALA A 320 -14.31 -6.29 21.61
C ALA A 320 -15.62 -6.85 21.03
N LEU A 321 -15.94 -6.48 19.78
CA LEU A 321 -17.12 -6.99 19.06
C LEU A 321 -17.08 -8.50 18.78
N GLU A 322 -15.89 -9.13 18.80
CA GLU A 322 -15.75 -10.58 18.65
C GLU A 322 -15.65 -11.32 20.01
N GLN A 323 -15.08 -10.66 21.02
CA GLN A 323 -14.84 -11.26 22.33
C GLN A 323 -16.05 -11.15 23.27
N ILE A 324 -16.89 -10.13 23.04
CA ILE A 324 -18.03 -9.80 23.94
C ILE A 324 -19.35 -10.10 23.24
N GLU A 325 -20.13 -10.98 23.83
CA GLU A 325 -21.55 -11.15 23.56
C GLU A 325 -22.33 -10.21 24.50
N ASP A 326 -22.87 -9.12 23.91
CA ASP A 326 -23.48 -8.04 24.67
C ASP A 326 -24.63 -8.51 25.57
N GLY A 327 -24.60 -8.15 26.85
CA GLY A 327 -25.56 -8.59 27.87
C GLY A 327 -25.38 -10.04 28.37
N VAL A 328 -24.39 -10.79 27.84
CA VAL A 328 -24.12 -12.19 28.23
C VAL A 328 -22.84 -12.31 29.07
N ASN A 329 -21.71 -11.95 28.49
CA ASN A 329 -20.39 -12.01 29.15
C ASN A 329 -19.80 -10.62 29.40
N GLY A 330 -20.44 -9.58 28.91
CA GLY A 330 -19.99 -8.20 29.04
C GLY A 330 -20.98 -7.22 28.43
N VAL A 331 -20.56 -5.97 28.27
CA VAL A 331 -21.35 -4.86 27.72
C VAL A 331 -20.54 -4.09 26.71
N LEU A 332 -21.12 -3.86 25.54
CA LEU A 332 -20.53 -3.04 24.49
C LEU A 332 -21.06 -1.61 24.55
N THR A 333 -20.16 -0.63 24.53
CA THR A 333 -20.49 0.80 24.53
C THR A 333 -20.01 1.48 23.26
N ASP A 334 -20.65 2.57 22.89
CA ASP A 334 -20.10 3.49 21.90
C ASP A 334 -18.89 4.24 22.49
N PHE A 335 -18.20 5.04 21.67
CA PHE A 335 -17.02 5.78 22.09
C PHE A 335 -17.35 7.07 22.88
N ASP A 336 -18.62 7.36 23.08
CA ASP A 336 -19.11 8.50 23.84
C ASP A 336 -19.17 8.21 25.35
N GLU A 337 -18.65 9.15 26.15
CA GLU A 337 -18.64 9.02 27.61
C GLU A 337 -20.03 9.05 28.24
N THR A 338 -21.08 9.50 27.54
CA THR A 338 -22.46 9.50 28.05
C THR A 338 -23.02 8.08 27.96
N ASP A 339 -22.88 7.40 26.80
CA ASP A 339 -23.29 6.00 26.65
C ASP A 339 -22.56 5.10 27.63
N ILE A 340 -21.25 5.30 27.80
CA ILE A 340 -20.43 4.57 28.79
C ILE A 340 -21.01 4.79 30.20
N ALA A 341 -21.27 6.04 30.59
CA ALA A 341 -21.80 6.33 31.90
C ALA A 341 -23.20 5.72 32.12
N GLU A 342 -24.08 5.76 31.12
CA GLU A 342 -25.40 5.17 31.21
C GLU A 342 -25.37 3.66 31.39
N LYS A 343 -24.60 2.96 30.54
CA LYS A 343 -24.47 1.51 30.62
C LYS A 343 -23.75 1.06 31.87
N LEU A 344 -22.61 1.68 32.18
CA LEU A 344 -21.88 1.40 33.42
C LEU A 344 -22.77 1.64 34.66
N GLY A 345 -23.47 2.78 34.72
CA GLY A 345 -24.34 3.10 35.82
C GLY A 345 -25.49 2.10 36.03
N SER A 346 -26.08 1.62 34.91
CA SER A 346 -27.10 0.56 34.95
C SER A 346 -26.60 -0.75 35.57
N PHE A 347 -25.35 -1.15 35.26
CA PHE A 347 -24.74 -2.34 35.84
C PHE A 347 -24.34 -2.18 37.28
N LEU A 348 -23.76 -1.02 37.64
CA LEU A 348 -23.35 -0.74 39.02
C LEU A 348 -24.60 -0.65 39.96
N ALA A 349 -25.73 -0.23 39.43
CA ALA A 349 -27.01 -0.19 40.16
C ALA A 349 -27.73 -1.55 40.24
N ALA A 350 -27.28 -2.58 39.47
CA ALA A 350 -27.91 -3.88 39.40
C ALA A 350 -26.93 -5.05 39.68
N PRO A 351 -26.48 -5.26 40.92
CA PRO A 351 -25.49 -6.29 41.28
C PRO A 351 -25.91 -7.70 40.84
N ASP A 352 -27.19 -8.02 40.76
CA ASP A 352 -27.67 -9.30 40.26
C ASP A 352 -27.43 -9.52 38.77
N ALA A 353 -27.32 -8.45 37.98
CA ALA A 353 -26.98 -8.57 36.57
C ALA A 353 -25.52 -8.97 36.41
N LEU A 354 -24.59 -8.37 37.15
CA LEU A 354 -23.18 -8.77 37.19
C LEU A 354 -23.00 -10.22 37.65
N ARG A 355 -23.75 -10.65 38.68
CA ARG A 355 -23.72 -12.04 39.19
C ARG A 355 -24.16 -13.02 38.10
N ARG A 356 -25.25 -12.77 37.39
CA ARG A 356 -25.74 -13.62 36.28
C ARG A 356 -24.72 -13.72 35.14
N MET A 357 -24.02 -12.61 34.82
CA MET A 357 -22.93 -12.64 33.82
C MET A 357 -21.77 -13.51 34.28
N ARG A 358 -21.35 -13.41 35.55
CA ARG A 358 -20.30 -14.26 36.12
C ARG A 358 -20.65 -15.74 36.05
N GLU A 359 -21.92 -16.10 36.33
CA GLU A 359 -22.41 -17.48 36.21
C GLU A 359 -22.30 -18.03 34.81
N LYS A 360 -22.56 -17.19 33.78
CA LYS A 360 -22.40 -17.58 32.37
C LYS A 360 -20.95 -17.75 31.92
N LEU A 361 -19.99 -17.17 32.63
CA LEU A 361 -18.58 -17.29 32.34
C LEU A 361 -17.94 -18.57 32.90
N LEU A 362 -18.67 -19.37 33.64
CA LEU A 362 -18.22 -20.68 34.10
C LEU A 362 -17.83 -21.57 32.91
N GLY A 363 -16.58 -21.98 32.85
CA GLY A 363 -16.03 -22.80 31.77
C GLY A 363 -15.51 -22.06 30.54
N TYR A 364 -15.51 -20.74 30.56
CA TYR A 364 -14.93 -19.95 29.45
C TYR A 364 -13.46 -20.27 29.20
N ALA A 365 -12.68 -20.46 30.26
CA ALA A 365 -11.25 -20.80 30.18
C ALA A 365 -10.94 -22.01 29.29
N ALA A 366 -11.82 -23.01 29.25
CA ALA A 366 -11.64 -24.20 28.45
C ALA A 366 -11.79 -23.96 26.94
N LYS A 367 -12.50 -22.90 26.55
CA LYS A 367 -12.81 -22.56 25.15
C LYS A 367 -11.92 -21.46 24.57
N ALA A 368 -11.19 -20.74 25.42
CA ALA A 368 -10.47 -19.51 25.05
C ALA A 368 -9.44 -19.69 23.91
N ASN A 369 -8.93 -20.90 23.69
CA ASN A 369 -7.92 -21.21 22.66
C ASN A 369 -8.42 -22.22 21.60
N GLU A 370 -9.73 -22.45 21.54
CA GLU A 370 -10.28 -23.45 20.62
C GLU A 370 -9.94 -23.11 19.15
N GLY A 371 -9.36 -24.08 18.42
CA GLY A 371 -9.03 -23.94 17.01
C GLY A 371 -7.79 -23.11 16.67
N VAL A 372 -7.22 -22.34 17.60
CA VAL A 372 -6.10 -21.40 17.28
C VAL A 372 -4.85 -22.15 16.79
N LEU A 373 -4.41 -23.20 17.49
CA LEU A 373 -3.27 -24.01 17.07
C LEU A 373 -3.53 -24.75 15.75
N GLN A 374 -4.76 -25.22 15.53
CA GLN A 374 -5.15 -25.85 14.27
C GLN A 374 -5.04 -24.88 13.10
N SER A 375 -5.48 -23.64 13.27
CA SER A 375 -5.35 -22.58 12.26
C SER A 375 -3.88 -22.26 11.96
N PHE A 376 -3.03 -22.22 12.99
CA PHE A 376 -1.60 -22.02 12.82
C PHE A 376 -0.92 -23.20 12.07
N HIS A 377 -1.24 -24.45 12.44
CA HIS A 377 -0.73 -25.62 11.72
C HIS A 377 -1.22 -25.66 10.26
N ALA A 378 -2.49 -25.34 10.03
CA ALA A 378 -3.04 -25.24 8.67
C ALA A 378 -2.32 -24.20 7.82
N LEU A 379 -1.93 -23.05 8.41
CA LEU A 379 -1.08 -22.06 7.75
C LEU A 379 0.27 -22.65 7.34
N LEU A 380 0.94 -23.37 8.25
CA LEU A 380 2.26 -23.96 7.99
C LEU A 380 2.23 -25.07 6.93
N ASP A 381 1.08 -25.72 6.73
CA ASP A 381 0.87 -26.81 5.77
C ASP A 381 0.28 -26.33 4.44
N ALA A 382 -0.21 -25.09 4.38
CA ALA A 382 -0.76 -24.53 3.17
C ALA A 382 0.32 -24.48 2.08
N ARG A 383 0.14 -25.27 1.02
CA ARG A 383 0.96 -25.15 -0.20
C ARG A 383 0.46 -23.95 -0.99
N SER A 384 1.39 -23.12 -1.49
CA SER A 384 1.05 -22.15 -2.53
C SER A 384 0.30 -22.88 -3.64
N ALA A 385 -0.92 -22.45 -3.96
CA ALA A 385 -1.67 -23.01 -5.06
C ALA A 385 -0.83 -22.83 -6.33
N ALA A 386 -0.48 -23.93 -6.98
CA ALA A 386 0.18 -23.89 -8.28
C ALA A 386 -0.78 -23.17 -9.25
N LEU A 387 -0.34 -22.05 -9.81
CA LEU A 387 -1.10 -21.29 -10.79
C LEU A 387 -1.43 -22.17 -12.00
N ALA A 388 -2.66 -22.08 -12.50
CA ALA A 388 -3.09 -22.84 -13.66
C ALA A 388 -2.23 -22.48 -14.87
N PRO A 389 -1.76 -23.44 -15.68
CA PRO A 389 -1.02 -23.14 -16.89
C PRO A 389 -1.94 -22.47 -17.92
N GLY A 390 -1.48 -21.38 -18.54
CA GLY A 390 -2.05 -20.99 -19.80
C GLY A 390 -2.46 -19.54 -20.05
N ARG A 391 -2.28 -18.57 -19.13
CA ARG A 391 -2.51 -17.13 -19.41
C ARG A 391 -1.69 -16.24 -18.49
N ARG A 392 -0.37 -16.41 -18.50
CA ARG A 392 0.54 -15.61 -17.68
C ARG A 392 1.08 -14.43 -18.46
N MET A 393 0.81 -13.23 -17.99
CA MET A 393 1.20 -11.99 -18.66
C MET A 393 2.13 -11.14 -17.80
N LEU A 394 3.18 -10.60 -18.39
CA LEU A 394 4.11 -9.66 -17.76
C LEU A 394 3.95 -8.28 -18.40
N TYR A 395 3.60 -7.28 -17.61
CA TYR A 395 3.76 -5.88 -17.98
C TYR A 395 5.07 -5.31 -17.45
N VAL A 396 5.76 -4.53 -18.28
CA VAL A 396 6.98 -3.79 -17.89
C VAL A 396 6.70 -2.30 -17.99
N ILE A 397 6.73 -1.63 -16.84
CA ILE A 397 6.39 -0.22 -16.68
C ILE A 397 7.46 0.42 -15.80
N ASP A 398 8.16 1.45 -16.27
CA ASP A 398 9.28 2.03 -15.53
C ASP A 398 8.84 2.65 -14.19
N ASP A 399 7.70 3.34 -14.14
CA ASP A 399 7.09 3.86 -12.90
C ASP A 399 5.58 3.61 -12.89
N ILE A 400 5.14 2.59 -12.18
CA ILE A 400 3.71 2.21 -12.07
C ILE A 400 2.89 3.22 -11.26
N ASN A 401 3.51 4.05 -10.42
CA ASN A 401 2.82 5.05 -9.61
C ASN A 401 2.48 6.31 -10.41
N TYR A 402 3.11 6.49 -11.57
CA TYR A 402 2.85 7.63 -12.42
C TYR A 402 1.43 7.58 -13.03
N CYS A 403 0.75 8.73 -13.06
CA CYS A 403 -0.65 8.85 -13.52
C CYS A 403 -0.75 9.57 -14.88
N GLY A 404 0.03 9.15 -15.88
CA GLY A 404 -0.10 9.63 -17.27
C GLY A 404 -1.14 8.84 -18.06
N GLY A 405 -1.57 9.38 -19.21
CA GLY A 405 -2.60 8.75 -20.07
C GLY A 405 -2.28 7.30 -20.46
N ALA A 406 -1.02 7.00 -20.82
CA ALA A 406 -0.57 5.63 -21.12
C ALA A 406 -0.72 4.70 -19.90
N HIS A 407 -0.41 5.16 -18.70
CA HIS A 407 -0.53 4.37 -17.47
C HIS A 407 -1.98 4.09 -17.10
N ILE A 408 -2.87 5.07 -17.25
CA ILE A 408 -4.32 4.90 -17.01
C ILE A 408 -4.87 3.87 -17.99
N ALA A 409 -4.52 3.97 -19.27
CA ALA A 409 -4.95 3.01 -20.30
C ALA A 409 -4.42 1.59 -20.02
N THR A 410 -3.16 1.48 -19.59
CA THR A 410 -2.56 0.19 -19.21
C THR A 410 -3.29 -0.43 -18.02
N ARG A 411 -3.64 0.37 -16.98
CA ARG A 411 -4.44 -0.12 -15.84
C ARG A 411 -5.82 -0.59 -16.27
N SER A 412 -6.48 0.13 -17.20
CA SER A 412 -7.76 -0.28 -17.77
C SER A 412 -7.65 -1.60 -18.55
N GLN A 413 -6.58 -1.78 -19.31
CA GLN A 413 -6.29 -3.04 -20.01
C GLN A 413 -6.06 -4.20 -19.05
N MET A 414 -5.29 -3.98 -17.97
CA MET A 414 -5.07 -4.98 -16.93
C MET A 414 -6.37 -5.40 -16.25
N ALA A 415 -7.21 -4.44 -15.86
CA ALA A 415 -8.49 -4.72 -15.21
C ALA A 415 -9.40 -5.61 -16.10
N LEU A 416 -9.44 -5.32 -17.40
CA LEU A 416 -10.19 -6.10 -18.35
C LEU A 416 -9.65 -7.53 -18.49
N LEU A 417 -8.34 -7.69 -18.64
CA LEU A 417 -7.70 -8.99 -18.78
C LEU A 417 -7.78 -9.85 -17.51
N LEU A 418 -7.70 -9.21 -16.32
CA LEU A 418 -7.96 -9.89 -15.05
C LEU A 418 -9.38 -10.47 -14.98
N ALA A 419 -10.38 -9.70 -15.46
CA ALA A 419 -11.77 -10.17 -15.53
C ALA A 419 -11.94 -11.37 -16.49
N GLU A 420 -11.05 -11.52 -17.47
CA GLU A 420 -11.01 -12.65 -18.41
C GLU A 420 -10.15 -13.84 -17.91
N GLY A 421 -9.64 -13.74 -16.70
CA GLY A 421 -8.88 -14.82 -16.07
C GLY A 421 -7.38 -14.87 -16.42
N TRP A 422 -6.80 -13.75 -16.90
CA TRP A 422 -5.35 -13.65 -17.04
C TRP A 422 -4.66 -13.50 -15.68
N ASP A 423 -3.54 -14.17 -15.53
CA ASP A 423 -2.62 -13.98 -14.40
C ASP A 423 -1.61 -12.90 -14.76
N ILE A 424 -1.74 -11.73 -14.13
CA ILE A 424 -0.98 -10.53 -14.50
C ILE A 424 0.11 -10.24 -13.47
N SER A 425 1.34 -10.18 -13.94
CA SER A 425 2.48 -9.65 -13.22
C SER A 425 2.91 -8.30 -13.80
N VAL A 426 3.32 -7.38 -12.95
CA VAL A 426 3.89 -6.08 -13.34
C VAL A 426 5.27 -5.92 -12.76
N PHE A 427 6.27 -5.72 -13.61
CA PHE A 427 7.57 -5.25 -13.18
C PHE A 427 7.63 -3.73 -13.29
N SER A 428 8.01 -3.08 -12.19
CA SER A 428 8.27 -1.65 -12.15
C SER A 428 9.63 -1.36 -11.49
N ALA A 429 10.35 -0.37 -12.00
CA ALA A 429 11.58 0.11 -11.37
C ALA A 429 11.31 0.85 -10.07
N VAL A 430 10.11 1.40 -9.91
CA VAL A 430 9.64 2.09 -8.71
C VAL A 430 8.69 1.18 -7.94
N VAL A 431 8.86 1.12 -6.62
CA VAL A 431 7.99 0.32 -5.74
C VAL A 431 6.56 0.85 -5.82
N PRO A 432 5.56 -0.01 -6.07
CA PRO A 432 4.16 0.41 -6.07
C PRO A 432 3.74 0.96 -4.70
N ASN A 433 3.14 2.15 -4.68
CA ASN A 433 2.54 2.72 -3.49
C ASN A 433 1.20 2.02 -3.16
N VAL A 434 0.64 2.30 -1.99
CA VAL A 434 -0.61 1.68 -1.52
C VAL A 434 -1.78 1.99 -2.46
N SER A 435 -1.90 3.23 -2.94
CA SER A 435 -2.97 3.62 -3.88
C SER A 435 -2.92 2.79 -5.16
N THR A 436 -1.72 2.58 -5.72
CA THR A 436 -1.53 1.72 -6.90
C THR A 436 -1.89 0.26 -6.61
N ARG A 437 -1.51 -0.28 -5.44
CA ARG A 437 -1.86 -1.65 -5.03
C ARG A 437 -3.36 -1.83 -4.82
N CYS A 438 -4.03 -0.86 -4.20
CA CYS A 438 -5.49 -0.87 -4.03
C CYS A 438 -6.24 -0.78 -5.36
N ALA A 439 -5.71 -0.04 -6.33
CA ALA A 439 -6.28 0.06 -7.67
C ALA A 439 -6.09 -1.22 -8.50
N LEU A 440 -5.09 -2.04 -8.17
CA LEU A 440 -4.72 -3.27 -8.88
C LEU A 440 -4.53 -4.43 -7.89
N PRO A 441 -5.58 -4.82 -7.13
CA PRO A 441 -5.46 -5.77 -6.01
C PRO A 441 -5.07 -7.18 -6.43
N ASP A 442 -5.36 -7.58 -7.66
CA ASP A 442 -5.13 -8.91 -8.20
C ASP A 442 -3.84 -9.02 -9.04
N VAL A 443 -3.05 -7.95 -9.11
CA VAL A 443 -1.80 -7.91 -9.87
C VAL A 443 -0.61 -8.32 -9.01
N HIS A 444 0.25 -9.19 -9.56
CA HIS A 444 1.50 -9.57 -8.93
C HIS A 444 2.61 -8.57 -9.27
N PHE A 445 3.06 -7.79 -8.30
CA PHE A 445 4.15 -6.84 -8.54
C PHE A 445 5.51 -7.52 -8.38
N LEU A 446 6.36 -7.38 -9.39
CA LEU A 446 7.75 -7.80 -9.37
C LEU A 446 8.65 -6.62 -9.02
N SER A 447 9.72 -6.87 -8.28
CA SER A 447 10.68 -5.86 -7.88
C SER A 447 12.13 -6.29 -8.11
N TRP A 448 13.05 -5.32 -8.09
CA TRP A 448 14.49 -5.58 -8.12
C TRP A 448 14.95 -6.52 -7.00
N GLN A 449 14.32 -6.47 -5.84
CA GLN A 449 14.66 -7.29 -4.66
C GLN A 449 14.50 -8.79 -4.91
N GLN A 450 13.68 -9.18 -5.88
CA GLN A 450 13.55 -10.57 -6.34
C GLN A 450 14.67 -10.98 -7.29
N CYS A 451 15.46 -10.02 -7.81
CA CYS A 451 16.61 -10.30 -8.64
C CYS A 451 17.81 -10.67 -7.76
N GLU A 452 18.27 -11.92 -7.90
CA GLU A 452 19.43 -12.44 -7.14
C GLU A 452 20.68 -11.57 -7.33
N ALA A 453 20.88 -11.02 -8.52
CA ALA A 453 22.04 -10.18 -8.82
C ALA A 453 21.95 -8.81 -8.11
N ASP A 454 20.78 -8.23 -7.91
CA ASP A 454 20.65 -7.02 -7.11
C ASP A 454 20.98 -7.31 -5.64
N VAL A 455 20.49 -8.41 -5.09
CA VAL A 455 20.85 -8.87 -3.74
C VAL A 455 22.37 -9.06 -3.63
N LEU A 456 23.02 -9.65 -4.62
CA LEU A 456 24.48 -9.78 -4.66
C LEU A 456 25.19 -8.43 -4.82
N TYR A 457 24.66 -7.52 -5.63
CA TYR A 457 25.22 -6.19 -5.85
C TYR A 457 25.23 -5.37 -4.54
N GLN A 458 24.16 -5.43 -3.75
CA GLN A 458 24.04 -4.76 -2.46
C GLN A 458 24.95 -5.38 -1.38
N ARG A 459 25.33 -6.64 -1.49
CA ARG A 459 26.19 -7.35 -0.52
C ARG A 459 27.68 -7.04 -0.74
N ARG A 460 28.50 -7.21 0.29
CA ARG A 460 29.96 -7.08 0.16
C ARG A 460 30.61 -8.35 -0.36
N LEU A 461 31.71 -8.18 -1.09
CA LEU A 461 32.48 -9.29 -1.67
C LEU A 461 32.91 -10.31 -0.60
N ALA A 462 33.47 -9.84 0.52
CA ALA A 462 33.94 -10.73 1.59
C ALA A 462 32.84 -11.62 2.17
N ASP A 463 31.61 -11.10 2.26
CA ASP A 463 30.44 -11.84 2.75
C ASP A 463 29.99 -12.90 1.75
N CYS A 464 29.97 -12.53 0.47
CA CYS A 464 29.60 -13.45 -0.60
C CYS A 464 30.64 -14.58 -0.72
N LEU A 465 31.92 -14.30 -0.57
CA LEU A 465 32.98 -15.34 -0.61
C LEU A 465 32.87 -16.35 0.54
N ARG A 466 32.46 -15.91 1.73
CA ARG A 466 32.27 -16.75 2.91
C ARG A 466 30.96 -17.52 2.94
N ASP A 467 29.96 -17.07 2.20
CA ASP A 467 28.65 -17.70 2.15
C ASP A 467 28.73 -19.03 1.38
N ARG A 468 28.62 -20.16 2.10
CA ARG A 468 28.69 -21.51 1.54
C ARG A 468 27.51 -21.85 0.63
N ARG A 469 26.41 -21.10 0.72
CA ARG A 469 25.19 -21.30 -0.09
C ARG A 469 25.31 -20.70 -1.49
N LEU A 470 26.20 -19.71 -1.66
CA LEU A 470 26.44 -19.12 -2.96
C LEU A 470 27.29 -20.06 -3.82
N SER A 471 26.84 -20.31 -5.03
CA SER A 471 27.57 -21.04 -6.06
C SER A 471 28.85 -20.32 -6.45
N LEU A 472 29.80 -21.04 -7.02
CA LEU A 472 31.03 -20.45 -7.52
C LEU A 472 30.74 -19.35 -8.56
N ARG A 473 29.73 -19.55 -9.43
CA ARG A 473 29.27 -18.57 -10.42
C ARG A 473 28.80 -17.25 -9.77
N GLN A 474 28.00 -17.32 -8.71
CA GLN A 474 27.55 -16.13 -7.97
C GLN A 474 28.69 -15.39 -7.29
N LYS A 475 29.66 -16.11 -6.73
CA LYS A 475 30.86 -15.52 -6.12
C LYS A 475 31.74 -14.83 -7.15
N LEU A 476 31.92 -15.42 -8.32
CA LEU A 476 32.65 -14.83 -9.44
C LEU A 476 31.93 -13.56 -9.96
N LEU A 477 30.62 -13.62 -10.15
CA LEU A 477 29.83 -12.47 -10.57
C LEU A 477 29.97 -11.30 -9.57
N LYS A 478 29.90 -11.59 -8.27
CA LYS A 478 30.16 -10.56 -7.24
C LYS A 478 31.57 -10.00 -7.28
N GLY A 479 32.55 -10.85 -7.54
CA GLY A 479 33.96 -10.43 -7.76
C GLY A 479 34.07 -9.43 -8.90
N GLN A 480 33.47 -9.74 -10.05
CA GLN A 480 33.44 -8.88 -11.24
C GLN A 480 32.74 -7.53 -10.96
N MET A 481 31.56 -7.56 -10.35
CA MET A 481 30.84 -6.35 -9.96
C MET A 481 31.68 -5.46 -9.03
N THR A 482 32.35 -6.06 -8.05
CA THR A 482 33.17 -5.33 -7.07
C THR A 482 34.40 -4.73 -7.72
N TRP A 483 35.03 -5.45 -8.62
CA TRP A 483 36.20 -4.99 -9.37
C TRP A 483 35.82 -3.83 -10.29
N ALA A 484 34.73 -3.95 -11.07
CA ALA A 484 34.25 -2.90 -11.95
C ALA A 484 33.90 -1.62 -11.17
N ALA A 485 33.10 -1.73 -10.11
CA ALA A 485 32.63 -0.58 -9.33
C ALA A 485 33.75 0.10 -8.52
N LYS A 486 34.67 -0.67 -7.91
CA LYS A 486 35.65 -0.13 -6.95
C LYS A 486 37.03 0.09 -7.52
N VAL A 487 37.48 -0.75 -8.45
CA VAL A 487 38.81 -0.68 -9.07
C VAL A 487 38.76 0.13 -10.37
N CYS A 488 37.84 -0.24 -11.26
CA CYS A 488 37.65 0.47 -12.52
C CYS A 488 36.85 1.77 -12.38
N LYS A 489 36.11 1.96 -11.25
CA LYS A 489 35.18 3.08 -11.02
C LYS A 489 34.17 3.22 -12.17
N ASP A 490 33.75 2.09 -12.73
CA ASP A 490 32.80 2.05 -13.84
C ASP A 490 31.40 2.46 -13.35
N PRO A 491 30.86 3.61 -13.78
CA PRO A 491 29.56 4.09 -13.36
C PRO A 491 28.42 3.20 -13.88
N ASP A 492 28.67 2.42 -14.92
CA ASP A 492 27.67 1.57 -15.56
C ASP A 492 27.65 0.12 -15.02
N THR A 493 28.32 -0.12 -13.89
CA THR A 493 28.43 -1.46 -13.28
C THR A 493 27.06 -2.12 -13.06
N PHE A 494 26.06 -1.35 -12.64
CA PHE A 494 24.70 -1.86 -12.40
C PHE A 494 24.06 -2.35 -13.70
N ASN A 495 24.10 -1.54 -14.74
CA ASN A 495 23.51 -1.89 -16.04
C ASN A 495 24.21 -3.11 -16.66
N LYS A 496 25.52 -3.20 -16.48
CA LYS A 496 26.36 -4.25 -17.09
C LYS A 496 26.22 -5.61 -16.41
N TYR A 497 26.03 -5.64 -15.10
CA TYR A 497 26.06 -6.88 -14.32
C TYR A 497 24.74 -7.24 -13.62
N VAL A 498 23.91 -6.27 -13.28
CA VAL A 498 22.64 -6.52 -12.60
C VAL A 498 21.49 -6.65 -13.59
N ARG A 499 21.31 -5.67 -14.46
CA ARG A 499 20.20 -5.70 -15.43
C ARG A 499 20.10 -6.98 -16.26
N PRO A 500 21.19 -7.57 -16.79
CA PRO A 500 21.08 -8.83 -17.53
C PRO A 500 20.55 -10.01 -16.69
N GLN A 501 20.67 -9.92 -15.36
CA GLN A 501 20.17 -10.96 -14.46
C GLN A 501 18.67 -10.86 -14.17
N LEU A 502 17.97 -9.85 -14.72
CA LEU A 502 16.50 -9.79 -14.72
C LEU A 502 15.89 -10.79 -15.72
N VAL A 503 16.66 -11.23 -16.72
CA VAL A 503 16.17 -12.14 -17.75
C VAL A 503 15.48 -13.39 -17.19
N PRO A 504 16.03 -14.09 -16.17
CA PRO A 504 15.33 -15.21 -15.54
C PRO A 504 14.02 -14.81 -14.83
N LEU A 505 13.97 -13.61 -14.25
CA LEU A 505 12.76 -13.09 -13.58
C LEU A 505 11.65 -12.82 -14.59
N PHE A 506 12.03 -12.42 -15.81
CA PHE A 506 11.08 -12.11 -16.89
C PHE A 506 10.72 -13.34 -17.74
N SER A 507 11.38 -14.48 -17.53
CA SER A 507 11.17 -15.69 -18.33
C SER A 507 9.99 -16.53 -17.82
N GLY A 508 9.41 -17.34 -18.71
CA GLY A 508 8.33 -18.28 -18.39
C GLY A 508 6.93 -17.66 -18.43
N TYR A 509 6.76 -16.46 -18.97
CA TYR A 509 5.46 -15.85 -19.27
C TYR A 509 5.02 -16.23 -20.68
N ASP A 510 3.68 -16.36 -20.87
CA ASP A 510 3.12 -16.59 -22.20
C ASP A 510 3.21 -15.33 -23.05
N VAL A 511 3.00 -14.16 -22.44
CA VAL A 511 3.07 -12.85 -23.10
C VAL A 511 3.79 -11.85 -22.21
N ALA A 512 4.64 -10.99 -22.81
CA ALA A 512 5.14 -9.79 -22.13
C ALA A 512 4.89 -8.54 -22.97
N CYS A 513 4.42 -7.48 -22.29
CA CYS A 513 4.18 -6.17 -22.87
C CYS A 513 5.09 -5.11 -22.22
N VAL A 514 5.90 -4.46 -23.05
CA VAL A 514 6.65 -3.27 -22.65
C VAL A 514 5.82 -2.04 -23.02
N MET A 515 5.41 -1.26 -22.03
CA MET A 515 4.40 -0.21 -22.18
C MET A 515 4.99 1.18 -22.47
N SER A 516 6.28 1.29 -22.70
CA SER A 516 6.93 2.56 -23.05
C SER A 516 8.05 2.34 -24.06
N GLU A 517 8.09 3.17 -25.07
CA GLU A 517 9.17 3.25 -26.06
C GLU A 517 10.51 3.64 -25.45
N GLY A 518 10.49 4.36 -24.32
CA GLY A 518 11.69 4.77 -23.58
C GLY A 518 12.13 3.79 -22.50
N SER A 519 11.44 2.65 -22.32
CA SER A 519 11.77 1.74 -21.22
C SER A 519 13.19 1.19 -21.32
N SER A 520 13.89 1.30 -20.22
CA SER A 520 15.26 0.82 -20.08
C SER A 520 15.37 -0.72 -19.96
N PHE A 521 14.24 -1.43 -19.93
CA PHE A 521 14.16 -2.89 -19.75
C PHE A 521 13.86 -3.65 -21.06
N ARG A 522 13.72 -2.96 -22.18
CA ARG A 522 13.40 -3.56 -23.48
C ARG A 522 14.38 -4.68 -23.89
N ALA A 523 15.68 -4.46 -23.67
CA ALA A 523 16.72 -5.44 -24.00
C ALA A 523 16.57 -6.73 -23.19
N GLN A 524 16.27 -6.63 -21.89
CA GLN A 524 16.09 -7.79 -21.01
C GLN A 524 14.84 -8.60 -21.39
N ILE A 525 13.77 -7.93 -21.78
CA ILE A 525 12.56 -8.60 -22.31
C ILE A 525 12.88 -9.29 -23.64
N ALA A 526 13.62 -8.62 -24.53
CA ALA A 526 14.05 -9.23 -25.78
C ALA A 526 14.90 -10.50 -25.54
N ASP A 527 15.72 -10.54 -24.49
CA ASP A 527 16.57 -11.68 -24.12
C ASP A 527 15.83 -12.78 -23.34
N ALA A 528 14.71 -12.48 -22.69
CA ALA A 528 13.98 -13.43 -21.85
C ALA A 528 13.27 -14.50 -22.67
N ASP A 529 13.10 -15.70 -22.08
CA ASP A 529 12.30 -16.79 -22.65
C ASP A 529 10.82 -16.53 -22.35
N ILE A 530 10.14 -15.94 -23.33
CA ILE A 530 8.74 -15.48 -23.27
C ILE A 530 8.07 -15.94 -24.56
N GLY A 531 6.87 -16.47 -24.46
CA GLY A 531 6.10 -16.99 -25.60
C GLY A 531 5.83 -15.92 -26.66
N ARG A 532 5.46 -14.69 -26.25
CA ARG A 532 5.20 -13.56 -27.15
C ARG A 532 5.65 -12.25 -26.52
N LYS A 533 6.39 -11.43 -27.26
CA LYS A 533 6.98 -10.16 -26.83
C LYS A 533 6.36 -9.00 -27.58
N ILE A 534 5.74 -8.08 -26.88
CA ILE A 534 4.99 -6.97 -27.47
C ILE A 534 5.56 -5.65 -26.96
N GLN A 535 5.80 -4.72 -27.88
CA GLN A 535 6.19 -3.35 -27.57
C GLN A 535 5.04 -2.41 -27.88
N TYR A 536 4.61 -1.61 -26.89
CA TYR A 536 3.70 -0.49 -27.10
C TYR A 536 4.47 0.81 -27.32
N ILE A 537 4.00 1.64 -28.24
CA ILE A 537 4.50 2.99 -28.53
C ILE A 537 3.34 3.96 -28.38
N HIS A 538 3.40 4.78 -27.35
CA HIS A 538 2.33 5.70 -26.96
C HIS A 538 2.50 7.12 -27.49
N THR A 539 3.68 7.48 -27.98
CA THR A 539 3.99 8.81 -28.50
C THR A 539 4.01 8.82 -30.04
N ASP A 540 4.03 10.02 -30.62
CA ASP A 540 4.47 10.20 -31.99
C ASP A 540 5.99 10.02 -32.05
N TYR A 541 6.43 8.79 -32.31
CA TYR A 541 7.83 8.40 -32.29
C TYR A 541 8.69 9.25 -33.25
N ALA A 542 8.14 9.65 -34.39
CA ALA A 542 8.87 10.46 -35.37
C ALA A 542 9.15 11.88 -34.81
N ALA A 543 8.16 12.48 -34.15
CA ALA A 543 8.33 13.77 -33.50
C ALA A 543 9.28 13.66 -32.30
N TRP A 544 9.15 12.60 -31.47
CA TRP A 544 10.01 12.35 -30.33
C TRP A 544 11.47 12.11 -30.74
N TYR A 545 11.69 11.30 -31.77
CA TYR A 545 13.02 11.02 -32.32
C TYR A 545 13.77 12.28 -32.75
N CYS A 546 13.04 13.31 -33.21
CA CYS A 546 13.63 14.55 -33.68
C CYS A 546 13.89 15.60 -32.60
N LEU A 547 13.45 15.38 -31.34
CA LEU A 547 13.49 16.39 -30.28
C LEU A 547 14.92 16.83 -29.88
N SER A 548 15.88 15.90 -29.85
CA SER A 548 17.23 16.20 -29.36
C SER A 548 18.25 15.18 -29.87
N ASP A 549 19.53 15.52 -29.78
CA ASP A 549 20.63 14.59 -30.06
C ASP A 549 20.62 13.40 -29.08
N TRP A 550 20.20 13.64 -27.82
CA TRP A 550 20.05 12.59 -26.80
C TRP A 550 18.97 11.57 -27.19
N THR A 551 17.83 11.97 -27.67
CA THR A 551 16.79 11.04 -28.17
C THR A 551 17.31 10.23 -29.35
N ARG A 552 18.06 10.84 -30.26
CA ARG A 552 18.70 10.15 -31.38
C ARG A 552 19.75 9.13 -30.93
N GLU A 553 20.53 9.44 -29.92
CA GLU A 553 21.52 8.52 -29.34
C GLU A 553 20.85 7.30 -28.70
N ILE A 554 19.79 7.51 -27.87
CA ILE A 554 19.02 6.44 -27.26
C ILE A 554 18.38 5.51 -28.31
N THR A 555 17.91 6.07 -29.40
CA THR A 555 17.19 5.34 -30.45
C THR A 555 18.12 4.75 -31.52
N ALA A 556 19.41 5.03 -31.48
CA ALA A 556 20.38 4.55 -32.49
C ALA A 556 20.36 3.05 -32.77
N ASN A 557 20.03 2.25 -31.77
CA ASN A 557 19.94 0.78 -31.84
C ASN A 557 18.50 0.25 -31.80
N ASP A 558 17.49 1.11 -31.82
CA ASP A 558 16.09 0.70 -31.63
C ASP A 558 15.58 -0.23 -32.73
N ALA A 559 15.98 -0.03 -33.99
CA ALA A 559 15.60 -0.92 -35.08
C ALA A 559 15.98 -2.38 -34.81
N ALA A 560 17.23 -2.61 -34.37
CA ALA A 560 17.71 -3.94 -34.06
C ALA A 560 17.03 -4.52 -32.82
N LEU A 561 16.71 -3.67 -31.83
CA LEU A 561 16.00 -4.08 -30.62
C LEU A 561 14.53 -4.42 -30.93
N TYR A 562 13.82 -3.57 -31.63
CA TYR A 562 12.43 -3.81 -32.03
C TYR A 562 12.26 -5.02 -32.94
N ALA A 563 13.24 -5.33 -33.78
CA ALA A 563 13.25 -6.55 -34.60
C ALA A 563 13.15 -7.84 -33.78
N ARG A 564 13.46 -7.81 -32.47
CA ARG A 564 13.42 -8.95 -31.54
C ARG A 564 12.06 -9.10 -30.84
N PHE A 565 11.16 -8.13 -31.00
CA PHE A 565 9.79 -8.24 -30.56
C PHE A 565 8.92 -8.89 -31.64
N ASP A 566 7.86 -9.59 -31.23
CA ASP A 566 6.94 -10.24 -32.17
C ASP A 566 5.96 -9.25 -32.78
N GLN A 567 5.56 -8.24 -31.97
CA GLN A 567 4.61 -7.22 -32.38
C GLN A 567 5.00 -5.85 -31.82
N ILE A 568 4.78 -4.81 -32.60
CA ILE A 568 4.91 -3.40 -32.20
C ILE A 568 3.54 -2.75 -32.35
N VAL A 569 2.96 -2.28 -31.26
CA VAL A 569 1.62 -1.70 -31.22
C VAL A 569 1.72 -0.19 -31.16
N LEU A 570 1.10 0.48 -32.13
CA LEU A 570 0.99 1.93 -32.21
C LEU A 570 -0.49 2.35 -32.10
N LEU A 571 -0.75 3.60 -31.71
CA LEU A 571 -2.10 4.02 -31.30
C LEU A 571 -2.98 4.52 -32.47
N SER A 572 -2.38 4.89 -33.62
CA SER A 572 -3.12 5.32 -34.81
C SER A 572 -2.37 5.01 -36.11
N ASP A 573 -3.10 4.96 -37.23
CA ASP A 573 -2.51 4.71 -38.55
C ASP A 573 -1.47 5.78 -38.91
N ALA A 574 -1.77 7.04 -38.64
CA ALA A 574 -0.85 8.16 -38.93
C ALA A 574 0.50 8.04 -38.19
N ILE A 575 0.48 7.59 -36.93
CA ILE A 575 1.70 7.36 -36.15
C ILE A 575 2.42 6.13 -36.67
N CYS A 576 1.68 5.07 -37.02
CA CYS A 576 2.23 3.84 -37.55
C CYS A 576 2.94 4.07 -38.91
N ASP A 577 2.35 4.85 -39.80
CA ASP A 577 2.97 5.19 -41.08
C ASP A 577 4.27 5.97 -40.91
N ARG A 578 4.30 6.94 -39.97
CA ARG A 578 5.51 7.70 -39.65
C ARG A 578 6.61 6.85 -39.02
N PHE A 579 6.23 5.93 -38.11
CA PHE A 579 7.16 4.97 -37.53
C PHE A 579 7.74 4.04 -38.61
N ASN A 580 6.88 3.52 -39.48
CA ASN A 580 7.30 2.67 -40.62
C ASN A 580 8.14 3.40 -41.67
N ALA A 581 8.03 4.73 -41.77
CA ALA A 581 8.91 5.53 -42.60
C ALA A 581 10.33 5.62 -42.04
N ILE A 582 10.49 5.65 -40.68
CA ILE A 582 11.78 5.60 -40.01
C ILE A 582 12.38 4.20 -40.07
N TYR A 583 11.56 3.16 -39.84
CA TYR A 583 11.96 1.76 -39.78
C TYR A 583 11.21 0.87 -40.81
N PRO A 584 11.47 0.99 -42.11
CA PRO A 584 10.76 0.23 -43.12
C PRO A 584 10.84 -1.29 -42.95
N SER A 585 11.94 -1.79 -42.38
CA SER A 585 12.17 -3.21 -42.10
C SER A 585 11.24 -3.80 -41.03
N LEU A 586 10.58 -2.96 -40.23
CA LEU A 586 9.68 -3.37 -39.16
C LEU A 586 8.20 -3.35 -39.54
N ARG A 587 7.86 -2.91 -40.78
CA ARG A 587 6.46 -2.76 -41.24
C ARG A 587 5.62 -4.04 -41.08
N GLY A 588 6.23 -5.23 -41.23
CA GLY A 588 5.51 -6.49 -41.04
C GLY A 588 5.25 -6.86 -39.57
N LYS A 589 5.80 -6.10 -38.61
CA LYS A 589 5.60 -6.29 -37.16
C LYS A 589 4.74 -5.20 -36.51
N THR A 590 4.43 -4.13 -37.23
CA THR A 590 3.62 -3.04 -36.71
C THR A 590 2.12 -3.35 -36.82
N THR A 591 1.37 -2.93 -35.84
CA THR A 591 -0.09 -2.99 -35.82
C THR A 591 -0.65 -1.77 -35.09
N VAL A 592 -1.89 -1.42 -35.44
CA VAL A 592 -2.56 -0.29 -34.78
C VAL A 592 -3.60 -0.82 -33.81
N ASN A 593 -3.51 -0.39 -32.55
CA ASN A 593 -4.57 -0.59 -31.58
C ASN A 593 -4.67 0.63 -30.66
N ARG A 594 -5.88 1.07 -30.37
CA ARG A 594 -6.14 2.20 -29.47
C ARG A 594 -6.03 1.76 -28.01
N ASN A 595 -6.04 2.73 -27.09
CA ASN A 595 -6.09 2.48 -25.66
C ASN A 595 -7.51 2.05 -25.23
N ILE A 596 -7.60 1.17 -24.23
CA ILE A 596 -8.87 0.82 -23.60
C ILE A 596 -9.26 1.96 -22.65
N LEU A 597 -10.52 2.42 -22.73
CA LEU A 597 -11.08 3.45 -21.86
C LEU A 597 -12.37 2.92 -21.21
N LEU A 598 -12.44 2.98 -19.89
CA LEU A 598 -13.62 2.55 -19.13
C LEU A 598 -14.68 3.66 -19.12
N ALA A 599 -15.43 3.78 -20.24
CA ALA A 599 -16.38 4.88 -20.47
C ALA A 599 -17.44 5.02 -19.36
N GLU A 600 -17.94 3.91 -18.82
CA GLU A 600 -18.89 3.93 -17.70
C GLU A 600 -18.28 4.51 -16.42
N ASP A 601 -17.03 4.17 -16.11
CA ASP A 601 -16.34 4.69 -14.94
C ASP A 601 -16.04 6.18 -15.07
N ILE A 602 -15.67 6.63 -16.28
CA ILE A 602 -15.49 8.05 -16.59
C ILE A 602 -16.79 8.80 -16.33
N ARG A 603 -17.93 8.29 -16.83
CA ARG A 603 -19.25 8.91 -16.63
C ARG A 603 -19.69 8.91 -15.16
N LYS A 604 -19.46 7.82 -14.42
CA LYS A 604 -19.77 7.70 -12.98
C LYS A 604 -18.97 8.70 -12.13
N LYS A 605 -17.70 8.89 -12.45
CA LYS A 605 -16.82 9.81 -11.73
C LYS A 605 -17.10 11.29 -12.04
N ALA A 606 -17.79 11.59 -13.11
CA ALA A 606 -18.13 12.95 -13.56
C ALA A 606 -19.44 13.47 -12.95
N VAL A 607 -19.62 13.38 -11.63
CA VAL A 607 -20.83 13.90 -10.95
C VAL A 607 -20.79 15.42 -10.90
N LYS A 608 -21.88 16.07 -11.30
CA LYS A 608 -22.00 17.52 -11.49
C LYS A 608 -22.08 18.29 -10.17
N ASN A 609 -21.30 19.37 -10.03
CA ASN A 609 -21.23 20.13 -8.78
C ASN A 609 -21.70 21.58 -8.83
N SER A 610 -21.85 22.26 -9.99
CA SER A 610 -22.34 23.65 -10.05
C SER A 610 -22.65 24.14 -11.49
N PRO A 611 -23.55 25.12 -11.68
CA PRO A 611 -23.81 25.70 -12.98
C PRO A 611 -22.68 26.65 -13.39
N ILE A 612 -22.38 26.67 -14.70
CA ILE A 612 -21.37 27.52 -15.34
C ILE A 612 -21.97 28.91 -15.63
N GLY A 613 -21.09 29.94 -15.66
CA GLY A 613 -21.46 31.34 -15.94
C GLY A 613 -21.90 31.60 -17.39
N ALA A 614 -22.19 32.84 -17.71
CA ALA A 614 -22.67 33.27 -19.04
C ALA A 614 -21.59 33.28 -20.12
N GLU A 615 -20.30 33.13 -19.78
CA GLU A 615 -19.15 33.13 -20.72
C GLU A 615 -18.74 31.70 -21.08
N VAL A 616 -18.20 31.49 -22.28
CA VAL A 616 -17.69 30.19 -22.74
C VAL A 616 -16.55 29.74 -21.82
N HIS A 617 -16.70 28.54 -21.26
CA HIS A 617 -15.73 27.91 -20.38
C HIS A 617 -14.93 26.82 -21.11
N PHE A 618 -13.61 27.01 -21.18
CA PHE A 618 -12.68 26.02 -21.71
C PHE A 618 -12.02 25.23 -20.59
N VAL A 619 -11.72 23.96 -20.85
CA VAL A 619 -10.94 23.12 -19.97
C VAL A 619 -9.79 22.44 -20.72
N THR A 620 -8.63 22.38 -20.09
CA THR A 620 -7.46 21.60 -20.55
C THR A 620 -7.04 20.65 -19.47
N VAL A 621 -6.88 19.38 -19.80
CA VAL A 621 -6.37 18.34 -18.90
C VAL A 621 -5.15 17.70 -19.53
N GLY A 622 -4.01 17.76 -18.84
CA GLY A 622 -2.76 17.16 -19.34
C GLY A 622 -1.55 17.53 -18.53
N ARG A 623 -0.41 16.95 -18.88
CA ARG A 623 0.87 17.31 -18.26
C ARG A 623 1.19 18.77 -18.55
N VAL A 624 1.82 19.44 -17.59
CA VAL A 624 2.29 20.81 -17.78
C VAL A 624 3.78 20.75 -18.10
N ASP A 625 4.05 20.56 -19.39
CA ASP A 625 5.40 20.55 -19.98
C ASP A 625 5.43 21.30 -21.32
N SER A 626 6.61 21.59 -21.83
CA SER A 626 6.82 22.33 -23.07
C SER A 626 6.14 21.70 -24.30
N GLY A 627 5.91 20.39 -24.30
CA GLY A 627 5.24 19.66 -25.39
C GLY A 627 3.75 20.00 -25.52
N LYS A 628 3.12 20.52 -24.46
CA LYS A 628 1.68 20.83 -24.41
C LYS A 628 1.34 22.25 -24.85
N GLY A 629 2.34 23.10 -25.14
CA GLY A 629 2.16 24.41 -25.75
C GLY A 629 1.46 25.45 -24.87
N TYR A 630 1.65 25.41 -23.56
CA TYR A 630 1.05 26.37 -22.63
C TYR A 630 1.61 27.78 -22.78
N ASP A 631 2.88 27.92 -23.21
CA ASP A 631 3.54 29.17 -23.53
C ASP A 631 2.80 29.93 -24.62
N ARG A 632 2.56 29.31 -25.78
CA ARG A 632 1.80 29.90 -26.88
C ARG A 632 0.32 30.08 -26.55
N LEU A 633 -0.26 29.21 -25.71
CA LEU A 633 -1.64 29.38 -25.24
C LEU A 633 -1.78 30.70 -24.48
N LEU A 634 -0.87 30.99 -23.53
CA LEU A 634 -0.88 32.24 -22.77
C LEU A 634 -0.89 33.45 -23.70
N HIS A 635 0.02 33.46 -24.67
CA HIS A 635 0.15 34.57 -25.62
C HIS A 635 -1.14 34.78 -26.46
N VAL A 636 -1.74 33.67 -26.93
CA VAL A 636 -3.02 33.72 -27.67
C VAL A 636 -4.15 34.25 -26.79
N LEU A 637 -4.27 33.74 -25.54
CA LEU A 637 -5.34 34.18 -24.63
C LEU A 637 -5.22 35.66 -24.23
N GLU A 638 -4.01 36.17 -24.06
CA GLU A 638 -3.77 37.61 -23.82
C GLU A 638 -4.19 38.46 -25.02
N THR A 639 -3.91 37.97 -26.24
CA THR A 639 -4.33 38.64 -27.48
C THR A 639 -5.85 38.67 -27.59
N LEU A 640 -6.53 37.57 -27.37
CA LEU A 640 -8.01 37.51 -27.38
C LEU A 640 -8.63 38.42 -26.32
N TYR A 641 -8.02 38.50 -25.14
CA TYR A 641 -8.49 39.42 -24.09
C TYR A 641 -8.39 40.88 -24.51
N ASP A 642 -7.28 41.29 -25.13
CA ASP A 642 -7.07 42.63 -25.68
C ASP A 642 -8.02 42.97 -26.82
N GLU A 643 -8.36 42.00 -27.64
CA GLU A 643 -9.37 42.12 -28.73
C GLU A 643 -10.81 42.20 -28.17
N GLY A 644 -11.00 42.03 -26.86
CA GLY A 644 -12.28 42.19 -26.18
C GLY A 644 -13.12 40.94 -26.04
N TYR A 645 -12.59 39.77 -26.41
CA TYR A 645 -13.31 38.48 -26.24
C TYR A 645 -13.44 38.10 -24.76
N ARG A 646 -14.53 37.43 -24.40
CA ARG A 646 -14.82 36.96 -23.04
C ARG A 646 -14.81 35.45 -22.98
N PHE A 647 -14.04 34.91 -22.05
CA PHE A 647 -13.90 33.48 -21.82
C PHE A 647 -13.44 33.22 -20.39
N THR A 648 -13.58 31.97 -19.95
CA THR A 648 -12.91 31.44 -18.75
C THR A 648 -12.19 30.14 -19.09
N TRP A 649 -11.13 29.84 -18.37
CA TRP A 649 -10.30 28.65 -18.64
C TRP A 649 -9.89 27.94 -17.38
N THR A 650 -10.04 26.60 -17.37
CA THR A 650 -9.48 25.76 -16.29
C THR A 650 -8.39 24.84 -16.85
N ILE A 651 -7.21 24.90 -16.27
CA ILE A 651 -6.07 24.03 -16.58
C ILE A 651 -5.86 23.05 -15.42
N ILE A 652 -5.88 21.73 -15.73
CA ILE A 652 -5.73 20.65 -14.76
C ILE A 652 -4.53 19.79 -15.14
N GLY A 653 -3.57 19.66 -14.23
CA GLY A 653 -2.40 18.85 -14.42
C GLY A 653 -1.18 19.41 -13.70
N SER A 654 -0.11 18.63 -13.69
CA SER A 654 1.21 19.03 -13.21
C SER A 654 2.29 18.49 -14.15
N GLY A 655 3.53 18.92 -13.99
CA GLY A 655 4.63 18.51 -14.83
C GLY A 655 5.91 19.28 -14.51
N THR A 656 6.95 19.05 -15.30
CA THR A 656 8.27 19.66 -15.10
C THR A 656 8.22 21.19 -15.08
N ASP A 657 7.34 21.78 -15.91
CA ASP A 657 7.27 23.21 -16.14
C ASP A 657 6.12 23.88 -15.37
N PHE A 658 5.42 23.12 -14.49
CA PHE A 658 4.23 23.62 -13.79
C PHE A 658 4.48 24.92 -13.01
N SER A 659 5.59 25.01 -12.28
CA SER A 659 5.91 26.19 -11.46
C SER A 659 6.12 27.43 -12.32
N GLU A 660 6.81 27.31 -13.45
CA GLU A 660 7.08 28.41 -14.39
C GLU A 660 5.82 28.85 -15.11
N ILE A 661 5.06 27.90 -15.66
CA ILE A 661 3.81 28.14 -16.37
C ILE A 661 2.76 28.74 -15.43
N SER A 662 2.62 28.20 -14.21
CA SER A 662 1.71 28.75 -13.21
C SER A 662 2.05 30.20 -12.84
N ALA A 663 3.33 30.53 -12.67
CA ALA A 663 3.76 31.87 -12.42
C ALA A 663 3.43 32.79 -13.61
N SER A 664 3.69 32.35 -14.85
CA SER A 664 3.41 33.10 -16.05
C SER A 664 1.92 33.48 -16.17
N PHE A 665 1.02 32.56 -15.93
CA PHE A 665 -0.43 32.82 -15.91
C PHE A 665 -0.84 33.73 -14.74
N THR A 666 -0.27 33.51 -13.54
CA THR A 666 -0.62 34.29 -12.33
C THR A 666 -0.25 35.75 -12.47
N TYR A 667 0.87 36.03 -13.14
CA TYR A 667 1.33 37.42 -13.35
C TYR A 667 0.86 38.04 -14.68
N SER A 668 0.06 37.32 -15.47
CA SER A 668 -0.51 37.80 -16.72
C SER A 668 -1.72 38.69 -16.50
N ARG A 669 -2.08 39.44 -17.51
CA ARG A 669 -3.28 40.33 -17.51
C ARG A 669 -4.61 39.55 -17.58
N ILE A 670 -4.55 38.22 -17.75
CA ILE A 670 -5.71 37.32 -17.78
C ILE A 670 -5.78 36.42 -16.53
N ALA A 671 -5.07 36.74 -15.47
CA ALA A 671 -4.99 35.95 -14.25
C ALA A 671 -6.37 35.65 -13.60
N ASP A 672 -7.33 36.57 -13.75
CA ASP A 672 -8.71 36.42 -13.28
C ASP A 672 -9.57 35.52 -14.19
N ARG A 673 -9.08 35.14 -15.36
CA ARG A 673 -9.79 34.35 -16.38
C ARG A 673 -9.32 32.91 -16.43
N VAL A 674 -8.11 32.62 -15.94
CA VAL A 674 -7.48 31.31 -16.04
C VAL A 674 -7.19 30.72 -14.65
N ARG A 675 -7.69 29.50 -14.39
CA ARG A 675 -7.48 28.79 -13.14
C ARG A 675 -6.58 27.59 -13.38
N LEU A 676 -5.43 27.52 -12.70
CA LEU A 676 -4.56 26.35 -12.70
C LEU A 676 -4.78 25.60 -11.39
N LEU A 677 -5.30 24.36 -11.47
CA LEU A 677 -5.69 23.55 -10.30
C LEU A 677 -4.62 22.55 -9.87
N GLY A 678 -3.54 22.42 -10.62
CA GLY A 678 -2.57 21.34 -10.38
C GLY A 678 -3.14 19.98 -10.79
N ALA A 679 -2.46 18.91 -10.38
CA ALA A 679 -2.94 17.55 -10.62
C ALA A 679 -4.13 17.24 -9.73
N LEU A 680 -5.18 16.65 -10.30
CA LEU A 680 -6.36 16.15 -9.57
C LEU A 680 -6.51 14.65 -9.82
N ASP A 681 -6.89 13.90 -8.79
CA ASP A 681 -7.19 12.47 -8.90
C ASP A 681 -8.41 12.21 -9.80
N ASN A 682 -9.35 13.14 -9.80
CA ASN A 682 -10.56 13.06 -10.63
C ASN A 682 -10.82 14.40 -11.35
N PRO A 683 -10.39 14.57 -12.61
CA PRO A 683 -10.64 15.79 -13.39
C PRO A 683 -12.02 15.79 -14.06
N TYR A 684 -12.71 14.65 -14.14
CA TYR A 684 -13.92 14.49 -14.97
C TYR A 684 -15.09 15.43 -14.64
N PRO A 685 -15.35 15.82 -13.36
CA PRO A 685 -16.38 16.83 -13.07
C PRO A 685 -16.11 18.16 -13.78
N PHE A 686 -14.87 18.63 -13.79
CA PHE A 686 -14.46 19.87 -14.44
C PHE A 686 -14.55 19.77 -15.97
N VAL A 687 -14.17 18.60 -16.54
CA VAL A 687 -14.31 18.37 -17.98
C VAL A 687 -15.79 18.40 -18.36
N ARG A 688 -16.66 17.72 -17.63
CA ARG A 688 -18.11 17.65 -17.94
C ARG A 688 -18.81 19.02 -17.81
N GLU A 689 -18.33 19.89 -16.94
CA GLU A 689 -18.88 21.23 -16.74
C GLU A 689 -18.41 22.23 -17.78
N ALA A 690 -17.36 21.94 -18.53
CA ALA A 690 -16.83 22.84 -19.56
C ALA A 690 -17.73 22.89 -20.80
N ASP A 691 -17.61 23.99 -21.52
CA ASP A 691 -18.27 24.13 -22.82
C ASP A 691 -17.46 23.47 -23.92
N VAL A 692 -16.14 23.60 -23.85
CA VAL A 692 -15.19 23.07 -24.85
C VAL A 692 -13.94 22.54 -24.12
N PHE A 693 -13.49 21.37 -24.54
CA PHE A 693 -12.19 20.82 -24.14
C PHE A 693 -11.13 21.31 -25.14
N ALA A 694 -10.01 21.83 -24.67
CA ALA A 694 -8.98 22.41 -25.51
C ALA A 694 -7.62 21.73 -25.31
N LEU A 695 -6.93 21.38 -26.43
CA LEU A 695 -5.61 20.75 -26.39
C LEU A 695 -4.71 21.28 -27.53
N PHE A 696 -3.73 22.13 -27.19
CA PHE A 696 -2.88 22.80 -28.19
C PHE A 696 -1.44 22.32 -28.17
N SER A 697 -1.25 21.01 -28.10
CA SER A 697 0.07 20.39 -28.03
C SER A 697 0.89 20.61 -29.30
N HIS A 698 2.21 20.66 -29.17
CA HIS A 698 3.16 20.67 -30.29
C HIS A 698 3.25 19.33 -30.99
N TYR A 699 3.12 18.24 -30.22
CA TYR A 699 3.11 16.86 -30.68
C TYR A 699 2.32 15.98 -29.72
N GLU A 700 1.66 14.94 -30.25
CA GLU A 700 0.88 13.96 -29.47
C GLU A 700 0.96 12.58 -30.11
N GLY A 701 0.81 11.56 -29.28
CA GLY A 701 0.46 10.23 -29.75
C GLY A 701 -1.03 10.16 -30.13
N LEU A 702 -1.82 9.61 -29.21
CA LEU A 702 -3.29 9.59 -29.28
C LEU A 702 -3.80 9.95 -27.87
N PRO A 703 -4.04 11.23 -27.58
CA PRO A 703 -4.37 11.69 -26.23
C PRO A 703 -5.74 11.13 -25.77
N ASN A 704 -5.72 10.36 -24.67
CA ASN A 704 -6.94 9.80 -24.07
C ASN A 704 -7.90 10.89 -23.64
N THR A 705 -7.40 12.04 -23.17
CA THR A 705 -8.19 13.16 -22.67
C THR A 705 -9.18 13.72 -23.71
N ILE A 706 -8.88 13.60 -25.00
CA ILE A 706 -9.82 13.92 -26.06
C ILE A 706 -11.01 12.94 -26.05
N PHE A 707 -10.75 11.65 -26.04
CA PHE A 707 -11.82 10.66 -25.94
C PHE A 707 -12.60 10.76 -24.64
N GLU A 708 -11.93 11.05 -23.52
CA GLU A 708 -12.57 11.29 -22.23
C GLU A 708 -13.54 12.48 -22.29
N ALA A 709 -13.15 13.57 -22.94
CA ALA A 709 -14.02 14.72 -23.17
C ALA A 709 -15.24 14.35 -24.05
N LEU A 710 -15.03 13.64 -25.15
CA LEU A 710 -16.11 13.18 -26.04
C LEU A 710 -17.07 12.22 -25.32
N ILE A 711 -16.56 11.30 -24.49
CA ILE A 711 -17.37 10.39 -23.65
C ILE A 711 -18.25 11.19 -22.66
N LEU A 712 -17.77 12.34 -22.20
CA LEU A 712 -18.48 13.22 -21.29
C LEU A 712 -19.42 14.22 -21.99
N GLY A 713 -19.51 14.14 -23.34
CA GLY A 713 -20.39 15.00 -24.13
C GLY A 713 -19.83 16.42 -24.35
N VAL A 714 -18.50 16.58 -24.26
CA VAL A 714 -17.83 17.88 -24.40
C VAL A 714 -17.07 17.93 -25.73
N PRO A 715 -17.40 18.87 -26.64
CA PRO A 715 -16.70 19.04 -27.91
C PRO A 715 -15.27 19.51 -27.71
N VAL A 716 -14.40 19.23 -28.67
CA VAL A 716 -12.97 19.40 -28.55
C VAL A 716 -12.43 20.37 -29.60
N ILE A 717 -11.58 21.32 -29.17
CA ILE A 717 -10.69 22.04 -30.06
C ILE A 717 -9.24 21.60 -29.85
N ALA A 718 -8.54 21.22 -30.92
CA ALA A 718 -7.16 20.77 -30.78
C ALA A 718 -6.30 21.08 -32.02
N THR A 719 -4.99 21.20 -31.80
CA THR A 719 -4.01 21.30 -32.90
C THR A 719 -3.92 19.99 -33.67
N ASN A 720 -3.84 20.09 -35.00
CA ASN A 720 -3.74 18.93 -35.89
C ASN A 720 -2.33 18.35 -35.86
N VAL A 721 -2.05 17.54 -34.84
CA VAL A 721 -0.76 16.87 -34.65
C VAL A 721 -0.98 15.41 -34.27
N GLY A 722 -0.01 14.55 -34.57
CA GLY A 722 -0.02 13.13 -34.15
C GLY A 722 -1.23 12.36 -34.64
N GLY A 723 -1.89 11.69 -33.73
CA GLY A 723 -3.12 10.93 -33.95
C GLY A 723 -4.41 11.73 -33.74
N ILE A 724 -4.33 13.02 -33.36
CA ILE A 724 -5.51 13.83 -33.00
C ILE A 724 -6.54 13.90 -34.13
N ALA A 725 -6.10 14.02 -35.39
CA ALA A 725 -7.01 14.06 -36.54
C ALA A 725 -7.92 12.81 -36.67
N SER A 726 -7.52 11.69 -36.07
CA SER A 726 -8.36 10.47 -36.07
C SER A 726 -9.40 10.43 -34.93
N GLN A 727 -9.37 11.43 -34.02
CA GLN A 727 -10.27 11.53 -32.87
C GLN A 727 -11.36 12.58 -33.04
N ILE A 728 -11.10 13.58 -33.88
CA ILE A 728 -12.00 14.73 -34.11
C ILE A 728 -12.53 14.68 -35.54
N THR A 729 -13.85 14.72 -35.68
CA THR A 729 -14.57 14.89 -36.93
C THR A 729 -15.08 16.35 -36.99
N PRO A 730 -14.43 17.22 -37.79
CA PRO A 730 -14.88 18.59 -37.91
C PRO A 730 -16.34 18.69 -38.37
N GLY A 731 -17.11 19.55 -37.73
CA GLY A 731 -18.57 19.68 -38.00
C GLY A 731 -19.44 18.69 -37.20
N GLU A 732 -18.86 17.78 -36.44
CA GLU A 732 -19.64 16.78 -35.65
C GLU A 732 -19.34 16.86 -34.15
N ASN A 733 -18.04 16.84 -33.79
CA ASN A 733 -17.61 16.69 -32.40
C ASN A 733 -16.48 17.63 -31.95
N GLY A 734 -16.01 18.50 -32.87
CA GLY A 734 -14.93 19.44 -32.52
C GLY A 734 -14.30 20.17 -33.70
N TRP A 735 -13.20 20.85 -33.39
CA TRP A 735 -12.47 21.70 -34.32
C TRP A 735 -10.99 21.30 -34.37
N LEU A 736 -10.47 21.11 -35.57
CA LEU A 736 -9.02 20.91 -35.80
C LEU A 736 -8.42 22.22 -36.33
N VAL A 737 -7.40 22.71 -35.64
CA VAL A 737 -6.71 23.95 -35.99
C VAL A 737 -5.27 23.70 -36.43
N PRO A 738 -4.68 24.55 -37.30
CA PRO A 738 -3.28 24.48 -37.66
C PRO A 738 -2.38 24.58 -36.40
N ASN A 739 -1.25 23.86 -36.39
CA ASN A 739 -0.30 23.87 -35.28
C ASN A 739 0.55 25.14 -35.26
N SER A 740 -0.11 26.29 -35.01
CA SER A 740 0.50 27.62 -34.92
C SER A 740 -0.33 28.52 -34.01
N GLU A 741 0.28 29.56 -33.44
CA GLU A 741 -0.44 30.56 -32.63
C GLU A 741 -1.61 31.16 -33.40
N LYS A 742 -1.39 31.55 -34.68
CA LYS A 742 -2.46 32.08 -35.54
C LYS A 742 -3.61 31.09 -35.71
N GLY A 743 -3.29 29.79 -35.93
CA GLY A 743 -4.34 28.74 -36.08
C GLY A 743 -5.15 28.54 -34.79
N ILE A 744 -4.48 28.60 -33.62
CA ILE A 744 -5.13 28.52 -32.31
C ILE A 744 -6.03 29.75 -32.09
N HIS A 745 -5.51 30.93 -32.35
CA HIS A 745 -6.23 32.21 -32.24
C HIS A 745 -7.51 32.19 -33.11
N ASP A 746 -7.34 31.93 -34.40
CA ASP A 746 -8.46 31.96 -35.38
C ASP A 746 -9.54 30.91 -34.99
N GLY A 747 -9.13 29.74 -34.51
CA GLY A 747 -10.07 28.70 -34.03
C GLY A 747 -10.82 29.13 -32.78
N LEU A 748 -10.17 29.75 -31.81
CA LEU A 748 -10.82 30.24 -30.59
C LEU A 748 -11.77 31.42 -30.91
N VAL A 749 -11.38 32.35 -31.78
CA VAL A 749 -12.29 33.43 -32.28
C VAL A 749 -13.52 32.85 -32.91
N HIS A 750 -13.35 31.82 -33.78
CA HIS A 750 -14.50 31.17 -34.42
C HIS A 750 -15.50 30.60 -33.40
N ILE A 751 -15.02 29.91 -32.38
CA ILE A 751 -15.88 29.33 -31.33
C ILE A 751 -16.56 30.42 -30.51
N LEU A 752 -15.82 31.45 -30.10
CA LEU A 752 -16.38 32.53 -29.29
C LEU A 752 -17.44 33.34 -30.05
N MET A 753 -17.32 33.47 -31.38
CA MET A 753 -18.33 34.12 -32.23
C MET A 753 -19.51 33.23 -32.60
N ASN A 754 -19.33 31.90 -32.62
CA ASN A 754 -20.33 30.93 -33.06
C ASN A 754 -20.69 29.96 -31.94
N SER A 755 -21.01 30.44 -30.77
CA SER A 755 -21.30 29.62 -29.60
C SER A 755 -22.51 28.65 -29.77
N GLU A 756 -23.33 28.84 -30.80
CA GLU A 756 -24.41 27.89 -31.16
C GLU A 756 -23.85 26.55 -31.64
N GLU A 757 -22.70 26.53 -32.33
CA GLU A 757 -22.05 25.29 -32.76
C GLU A 757 -21.65 24.39 -31.55
N ILE A 758 -21.31 25.01 -30.43
CA ILE A 758 -21.01 24.26 -29.18
C ILE A 758 -22.22 23.43 -28.77
N ARG A 759 -23.45 24.02 -28.87
CA ARG A 759 -24.68 23.32 -28.49
C ARG A 759 -24.99 22.19 -29.48
N GLU A 760 -24.79 22.42 -30.76
CA GLU A 760 -24.96 21.41 -31.80
C GLU A 760 -24.03 20.24 -31.59
N TYR A 761 -22.74 20.48 -31.33
CA TYR A 761 -21.76 19.42 -31.08
C TYR A 761 -22.02 18.68 -29.75
N LYS A 762 -22.46 19.38 -28.68
CA LYS A 762 -22.91 18.71 -27.47
C LYS A 762 -24.13 17.82 -27.71
N GLU A 763 -25.04 18.20 -28.59
CA GLU A 763 -26.18 17.37 -28.96
C GLU A 763 -25.74 16.10 -29.72
N ASN A 764 -24.84 16.25 -30.72
CA ASN A 764 -24.25 15.14 -31.44
C ASN A 764 -23.51 14.13 -30.54
N LEU A 765 -22.95 14.61 -29.43
CA LEU A 765 -22.20 13.79 -28.48
C LEU A 765 -23.06 13.08 -27.42
N LYS A 766 -24.39 13.32 -27.34
CA LYS A 766 -25.25 12.67 -26.36
C LYS A 766 -25.19 11.15 -26.39
N ASP A 767 -25.10 10.59 -27.59
CA ASP A 767 -25.06 9.15 -27.85
C ASP A 767 -23.65 8.67 -28.21
N TYR A 768 -22.63 9.50 -27.92
CA TYR A 768 -21.25 9.12 -28.23
C TYR A 768 -20.83 7.88 -27.45
N THR A 769 -20.32 6.88 -28.14
CA THR A 769 -19.80 5.64 -27.56
C THR A 769 -18.36 5.43 -28.00
N TYR A 770 -17.50 5.14 -27.07
CA TYR A 770 -16.15 4.71 -27.39
C TYR A 770 -16.16 3.20 -27.68
N ASP A 771 -15.66 2.81 -28.86
CA ASP A 771 -15.69 1.43 -29.29
C ASP A 771 -14.62 0.55 -28.61
N ASN A 772 -14.87 0.24 -27.33
CA ASN A 772 -14.03 -0.67 -26.57
C ASN A 772 -14.07 -2.11 -27.10
N GLU A 773 -15.17 -2.56 -27.72
CA GLU A 773 -15.28 -3.95 -28.17
C GLU A 773 -14.29 -4.25 -29.29
N THR A 774 -14.18 -3.36 -30.29
CA THR A 774 -13.16 -3.48 -31.32
C THR A 774 -11.76 -3.40 -30.79
N VAL A 775 -11.49 -2.47 -29.82
CA VAL A 775 -10.17 -2.33 -29.19
C VAL A 775 -9.81 -3.59 -28.40
N LYS A 776 -10.77 -4.15 -27.67
CA LYS A 776 -10.62 -5.39 -26.90
C LYS A 776 -10.33 -6.58 -27.83
N ALA A 777 -11.14 -6.80 -28.85
CA ALA A 777 -10.96 -7.89 -29.81
C ALA A 777 -9.57 -7.82 -30.50
N ARG A 778 -9.12 -6.62 -30.84
CA ARG A 778 -7.75 -6.40 -31.36
C ARG A 778 -6.69 -6.70 -30.33
N THR A 779 -6.89 -6.29 -29.08
CA THR A 779 -5.97 -6.59 -27.97
C THR A 779 -5.81 -8.10 -27.81
N GLU A 780 -6.91 -8.85 -27.74
CA GLU A 780 -6.91 -10.31 -27.67
C GLU A 780 -6.19 -10.95 -28.86
N SER A 781 -6.48 -10.47 -30.06
CA SER A 781 -5.77 -10.93 -31.27
C SER A 781 -4.28 -10.67 -31.19
N ILE A 782 -3.84 -9.51 -30.72
CA ILE A 782 -2.43 -9.15 -30.54
C ILE A 782 -1.78 -10.08 -29.51
N LEU A 783 -2.47 -10.40 -28.41
CA LEU A 783 -1.95 -11.25 -27.35
C LEU A 783 -1.90 -12.73 -27.75
N CYS A 784 -2.88 -13.22 -28.51
CA CYS A 784 -3.08 -14.64 -28.80
C CYS A 784 -2.55 -15.09 -30.19
N SER A 785 -2.25 -14.17 -31.14
CA SER A 785 -1.76 -14.55 -32.47
C SER A 785 -0.40 -15.22 -32.41
N GLY A 786 -0.40 -16.55 -32.37
CA GLY A 786 0.78 -17.40 -32.28
C GLY A 786 0.47 -18.86 -31.91
N SER A 787 -0.78 -19.11 -31.44
CA SER A 787 -1.22 -20.45 -31.02
C SER A 787 -2.06 -21.21 -32.04
N SER A 788 -2.15 -20.75 -33.30
CA SER A 788 -2.88 -21.49 -34.37
C SER A 788 -1.92 -22.41 -35.15
N SER A 789 -1.60 -23.56 -34.53
CA SER A 789 -1.43 -24.79 -35.35
C SER A 789 -2.79 -25.51 -35.35
N GLY A 790 -3.56 -25.27 -36.40
CA GLY A 790 -4.64 -26.16 -36.88
C GLY A 790 -5.91 -26.20 -36.04
N GLN A 791 -6.82 -25.29 -36.35
CA GLN A 791 -8.23 -25.63 -36.61
C GLN A 791 -8.88 -24.43 -37.32
N GLU A 792 -9.08 -24.59 -38.61
CA GLU A 792 -9.99 -23.75 -39.42
C GLU A 792 -11.42 -23.92 -38.84
N LEU A 793 -12.08 -22.82 -38.58
CA LEU A 793 -13.54 -22.70 -38.64
C LEU A 793 -13.90 -21.55 -39.55
#